data_69724ab519a724ff21a59258a8f0a4b7
#
_entry.id   69724ab519a724ff21a59258a8f0a4b7
#
_cell.length_a   1.000
_cell.length_b   1.000
_cell.length_c   1.000
_cell.angle_alpha   90.00
_cell.angle_beta   90.00
_cell.angle_gamma   90.00
#
_symmetry.space_group_name_H-M   'P 1'
#
loop_
_entity.id
_entity.type
_entity.pdbx_description
1 polymer ?
#
loop_
_entity_poly.entity_id
_entity_poly.type
_entity_poly.pdbx_seq_one_letter_code
_entity_poly.pdbx_strand_id
1 'polypeptide(L)'
;MNPASDPPVWFDRDVKRLRDLLSGAIPPVTVDRTPQQFFSRPFSLEDVEWAKNHLLRRHTKAAPGLDKVSYQTVVDIPNEALLTLFNGCIGSLDAPQDWFTTVLVGVLKLGKPATSPGSYRLVGLECCLLKVLTLLIDRRLRSWAEANAILPDSQNGFRETYRTHNNSFVLRTAIEKARSMGRTLYVAFIDLKNAFPSTDLPTLWSRLFSAGVSGPLFDWLRMLYARMTYVLRDRGGLTPAFKSLIGVLMGDTASPILWNIYFAQVGSWLDDEPMDVSLFHQPISHVEQADDVAIFSTSVPALQRKLDAFLRWCDISYLVISAQKSKWMIMGPGDGDNSCLCVRGEPIELVSEYKYVGVWFTSTARDIFAHHYREKALKACRVACASFALDAFIGVLPPKEGVLLYMARVDPVLTFGCEVVLDVEDSSVQKLMDVQHLYIRRLLGAGARSMLATLFTETGILPLRFRRVKLAIGYLIYLLQLPHSHYAYAALEESISLLLAGFPCWIGDLNWVVTHLPGQELREVHLESMSIDELRSLQDSLDRGCDRFLDNVVDTSSKCALLRARMEQDAIGRRVHVTRKLRHYLTIPVIPAHRRALASIMLSSHPLAVERLRHQERYRPPVPREWRLCRLCRVDVEDEVHVLLKCEGSSDLLALRASFWHDVVAMVGTVHCEPDLFKRLVGLLGDQRLTQRLAKYTFLVLDLFAGVPLYIPPPYTYLPLTVA
;
A
#
# COMPACT_ATOMS: atom_id res chain seq x y z
N MET A 1 -26.20 19.98 4.98
CA MET A 1 -25.40 18.79 4.78
C MET A 1 -26.11 17.51 5.17
N ASN A 2 -27.11 17.60 6.00
CA ASN A 2 -28.11 16.54 6.03
C ASN A 2 -28.82 16.48 4.69
N PRO A 3 -29.24 15.28 4.20
CA PRO A 3 -30.18 15.22 3.10
C PRO A 3 -31.35 16.14 3.40
N ALA A 4 -31.95 16.67 2.34
CA ALA A 4 -33.09 17.56 2.46
C ALA A 4 -34.07 17.01 3.49
N SER A 5 -34.69 17.88 4.28
CA SER A 5 -35.69 17.53 5.28
C SER A 5 -36.87 16.71 4.69
N ASP A 6 -37.08 16.84 3.37
CA ASP A 6 -38.06 16.05 2.64
C ASP A 6 -37.34 14.91 1.88
N PRO A 7 -37.63 13.65 2.23
CA PRO A 7 -37.11 12.51 1.48
C PRO A 7 -37.59 12.55 0.02
N PRO A 8 -36.83 12.04 -0.94
CA PRO A 8 -37.24 11.94 -2.33
C PRO A 8 -38.64 11.28 -2.46
N VAL A 9 -39.46 11.74 -3.42
CA VAL A 9 -40.84 11.27 -3.62
C VAL A 9 -40.95 9.78 -3.93
N TRP A 10 -39.86 9.18 -4.41
CA TRP A 10 -39.80 7.74 -4.76
C TRP A 10 -39.46 6.83 -3.57
N PHE A 11 -39.12 7.37 -2.39
CA PHE A 11 -38.98 6.54 -1.20
C PHE A 11 -40.34 5.99 -0.78
N ASP A 12 -40.35 4.71 -0.39
CA ASP A 12 -41.52 4.03 0.08
C ASP A 12 -41.92 4.56 1.47
N ARG A 13 -42.91 5.44 1.50
CA ARG A 13 -43.39 6.09 2.71
C ARG A 13 -44.13 5.14 3.64
N ASP A 14 -44.76 4.09 3.11
CA ASP A 14 -45.47 3.11 3.92
C ASP A 14 -44.48 2.19 4.63
N VAL A 15 -43.42 1.76 3.91
CA VAL A 15 -42.29 1.06 4.53
C VAL A 15 -41.58 1.96 5.58
N LYS A 16 -41.41 3.25 5.30
CA LYS A 16 -40.86 4.18 6.28
C LYS A 16 -41.70 4.24 7.56
N ARG A 17 -43.03 4.44 7.40
CA ARG A 17 -43.96 4.45 8.52
C ARG A 17 -43.94 3.14 9.31
N LEU A 18 -43.89 2.00 8.61
CA LEU A 18 -43.75 0.69 9.24
C LEU A 18 -42.45 0.58 10.05
N ARG A 19 -41.32 1.02 9.49
CA ARG A 19 -40.03 1.01 10.18
C ARG A 19 -40.01 1.92 11.40
N ASP A 20 -40.60 3.10 11.30
CA ASP A 20 -40.76 4.02 12.43
C ASP A 20 -41.61 3.40 13.55
N LEU A 21 -42.71 2.74 13.20
CA LEU A 21 -43.56 2.01 14.15
C LEU A 21 -42.83 0.84 14.79
N LEU A 22 -42.15 0.00 14.00
CA LEU A 22 -41.37 -1.13 14.51
C LEU A 22 -40.24 -0.68 15.44
N SER A 23 -39.52 0.40 15.06
CA SER A 23 -38.47 0.97 15.90
C SER A 23 -39.05 1.57 17.18
N GLY A 24 -40.18 2.27 17.09
CA GLY A 24 -40.89 2.82 18.25
C GLY A 24 -41.48 1.77 19.19
N ALA A 25 -41.81 0.57 18.67
CA ALA A 25 -42.29 -0.57 19.44
C ALA A 25 -41.17 -1.30 20.20
N ILE A 26 -39.90 -1.07 19.87
CA ILE A 26 -38.79 -1.63 20.64
C ILE A 26 -38.77 -0.93 22.02
N PRO A 27 -38.87 -1.68 23.13
CA PRO A 27 -38.87 -1.08 24.47
C PRO A 27 -37.65 -0.20 24.72
N PRO A 28 -37.74 0.85 25.53
CA PRO A 28 -36.59 1.67 25.91
C PRO A 28 -35.49 0.85 26.56
N VAL A 29 -35.87 -0.15 27.38
CA VAL A 29 -34.97 -1.14 27.98
C VAL A 29 -35.34 -2.51 27.41
N THR A 30 -34.43 -3.15 26.72
CA THR A 30 -34.63 -4.45 26.09
C THR A 30 -34.04 -5.57 26.94
N VAL A 31 -34.68 -6.74 26.87
CA VAL A 31 -34.11 -7.98 27.46
C VAL A 31 -33.13 -8.58 26.46
N ASP A 32 -31.95 -8.92 26.90
CA ASP A 32 -30.94 -9.61 26.09
C ASP A 32 -31.46 -11.04 25.78
N ARG A 33 -31.71 -11.30 24.50
CA ARG A 33 -32.21 -12.57 23.97
C ARG A 33 -31.10 -13.49 23.45
N THR A 34 -29.86 -13.05 23.55
CA THR A 34 -28.73 -13.81 23.02
C THR A 34 -28.33 -14.94 23.97
N PRO A 35 -27.73 -16.02 23.43
CA PRO A 35 -27.15 -17.07 24.28
C PRO A 35 -26.17 -16.49 25.28
N GLN A 36 -26.26 -16.97 26.54
CA GLN A 36 -25.40 -16.55 27.65
C GLN A 36 -25.41 -15.02 27.92
N GLN A 37 -26.48 -14.32 27.53
CA GLN A 37 -26.65 -12.87 27.69
C GLN A 37 -25.46 -12.08 27.15
N PHE A 38 -25.07 -12.36 25.91
CA PHE A 38 -23.85 -11.88 25.29
C PHE A 38 -23.71 -10.35 25.30
N PHE A 39 -24.81 -9.60 25.09
CA PHE A 39 -24.82 -8.15 25.10
C PHE A 39 -25.07 -7.52 26.48
N SER A 40 -25.49 -8.31 27.48
CA SER A 40 -25.65 -7.87 28.85
C SER A 40 -24.40 -8.10 29.71
N ARG A 41 -23.48 -8.92 29.24
CA ARG A 41 -22.25 -9.22 29.97
C ARG A 41 -21.40 -7.95 30.13
N PRO A 42 -21.00 -7.57 31.36
CA PRO A 42 -20.11 -6.44 31.57
C PRO A 42 -18.80 -6.56 30.79
N PHE A 43 -18.14 -5.47 30.52
CA PHE A 43 -16.76 -5.49 30.03
C PHE A 43 -15.84 -5.97 31.14
N SER A 44 -14.73 -6.61 30.76
CA SER A 44 -13.69 -7.15 31.64
C SER A 44 -12.43 -6.28 31.61
N LEU A 45 -11.50 -6.52 32.53
CA LEU A 45 -10.16 -5.89 32.48
C LEU A 45 -9.42 -6.22 31.18
N GLU A 46 -9.55 -7.46 30.69
CA GLU A 46 -8.96 -7.88 29.42
C GLU A 46 -9.49 -7.08 28.23
N ASP A 47 -10.77 -6.74 28.22
CA ASP A 47 -11.37 -5.89 27.20
C ASP A 47 -10.74 -4.48 27.19
N VAL A 48 -10.58 -3.89 28.39
CA VAL A 48 -9.96 -2.56 28.54
C VAL A 48 -8.48 -2.58 28.14
N GLU A 49 -7.76 -3.62 28.54
CA GLU A 49 -6.35 -3.81 28.17
C GLU A 49 -6.20 -3.98 26.66
N TRP A 50 -7.05 -4.79 26.04
CA TRP A 50 -7.09 -4.94 24.59
C TRP A 50 -7.32 -3.59 23.88
N ALA A 51 -8.28 -2.78 24.36
CA ALA A 51 -8.56 -1.47 23.76
C ALA A 51 -7.36 -0.53 23.87
N LYS A 52 -6.68 -0.48 25.03
CA LYS A 52 -5.46 0.33 25.21
C LYS A 52 -4.33 -0.14 24.30
N ASN A 53 -4.10 -1.45 24.20
CA ASN A 53 -3.10 -2.01 23.29
C ASN A 53 -3.41 -1.70 21.82
N HIS A 54 -4.68 -1.66 21.44
CA HIS A 54 -5.11 -1.25 20.12
C HIS A 54 -4.78 0.23 19.84
N LEU A 55 -5.01 1.13 20.81
CA LEU A 55 -4.66 2.54 20.70
C LEU A 55 -3.15 2.76 20.57
N LEU A 56 -2.36 2.09 21.40
CA LEU A 56 -0.89 2.20 21.39
C LEU A 56 -0.29 1.79 20.04
N ARG A 57 -0.85 0.79 19.38
CA ARG A 57 -0.39 0.35 18.06
C ARG A 57 -0.73 1.32 16.94
N ARG A 58 -1.75 2.15 17.09
CA ARG A 58 -2.31 2.91 15.96
C ARG A 58 -2.30 4.43 16.12
N HIS A 59 -2.66 5.04 17.24
CA HIS A 59 -3.11 6.44 17.20
C HIS A 59 -2.99 7.30 18.49
N THR A 60 -1.97 7.18 19.29
CA THR A 60 -1.83 8.04 20.48
C THR A 60 -1.83 9.55 20.21
N LYS A 61 -1.58 9.97 18.95
CA LYS A 61 -1.51 11.37 18.50
C LYS A 61 -2.73 11.86 17.73
N ALA A 62 -3.87 11.14 17.76
CA ALA A 62 -5.09 11.60 17.08
C ALA A 62 -5.70 12.82 17.78
N ALA A 63 -6.44 13.64 17.01
CA ALA A 63 -7.07 14.85 17.51
C ALA A 63 -8.16 14.53 18.56
N PRO A 64 -8.16 15.20 19.72
CA PRO A 64 -9.18 15.01 20.75
C PRO A 64 -10.51 15.66 20.38
N GLY A 65 -11.56 15.31 21.12
CA GLY A 65 -12.87 15.97 21.10
C GLY A 65 -12.89 17.35 21.78
N LEU A 66 -14.08 17.78 22.19
CA LEU A 66 -14.27 19.07 22.90
C LEU A 66 -13.59 19.08 24.26
N ASP A 67 -13.58 17.96 24.96
CA ASP A 67 -12.95 17.73 26.25
C ASP A 67 -11.42 17.86 26.24
N LYS A 68 -10.81 17.91 25.06
CA LYS A 68 -9.36 17.96 24.83
C LYS A 68 -8.57 16.79 25.46
N VAL A 69 -9.25 15.74 25.90
CA VAL A 69 -8.61 14.52 26.41
C VAL A 69 -7.96 13.75 25.25
N SER A 70 -6.66 13.52 25.36
CA SER A 70 -5.92 12.77 24.33
C SER A 70 -6.00 11.26 24.55
N TYR A 71 -5.73 10.47 23.52
CA TYR A 71 -5.58 9.02 23.67
C TYR A 71 -4.43 8.63 24.61
N GLN A 72 -3.36 9.43 24.65
CA GLN A 72 -2.29 9.19 25.62
C GLN A 72 -2.82 9.31 27.06
N THR A 73 -3.60 10.35 27.34
CA THR A 73 -4.25 10.50 28.65
C THR A 73 -5.14 9.31 28.99
N VAL A 74 -5.91 8.79 28.00
CA VAL A 74 -6.76 7.61 28.22
C VAL A 74 -5.94 6.36 28.52
N VAL A 75 -4.81 6.19 27.86
CA VAL A 75 -3.88 5.05 28.12
C VAL A 75 -3.30 5.13 29.54
N ASP A 76 -3.06 6.34 30.05
CA ASP A 76 -2.48 6.56 31.39
C ASP A 76 -3.50 6.36 32.54
N ILE A 77 -4.81 6.38 32.27
CA ILE A 77 -5.86 6.09 33.28
C ILE A 77 -5.78 4.62 33.72
N PRO A 78 -5.87 4.28 35.01
CA PRO A 78 -5.93 2.88 35.48
C PRO A 78 -7.05 2.08 34.82
N ASN A 79 -6.79 0.79 34.52
CA ASN A 79 -7.78 -0.07 33.83
C ASN A 79 -9.07 -0.23 34.64
N GLU A 80 -8.98 -0.32 35.95
CA GLU A 80 -10.10 -0.45 36.86
C GLU A 80 -11.02 0.80 36.84
N ALA A 81 -10.42 1.98 36.70
CA ALA A 81 -11.17 3.22 36.62
C ALA A 81 -11.95 3.29 35.28
N LEU A 82 -11.30 2.95 34.15
CA LEU A 82 -11.97 2.86 32.85
C LEU A 82 -13.06 1.79 32.84
N LEU A 83 -12.80 0.64 33.42
CA LEU A 83 -13.76 -0.47 33.54
C LEU A 83 -15.01 -0.02 34.30
N THR A 84 -14.82 0.63 35.45
CA THR A 84 -15.91 1.17 36.28
C THR A 84 -16.72 2.22 35.52
N LEU A 85 -16.04 3.16 34.84
CA LEU A 85 -16.70 4.18 34.03
C LEU A 85 -17.54 3.56 32.91
N PHE A 86 -16.95 2.66 32.11
CA PHE A 86 -17.62 2.10 30.93
C PHE A 86 -18.80 1.19 31.30
N ASN A 87 -18.62 0.31 32.29
CA ASN A 87 -19.73 -0.52 32.77
C ASN A 87 -20.81 0.33 33.47
N GLY A 88 -20.41 1.40 34.17
CA GLY A 88 -21.32 2.38 34.74
C GLY A 88 -22.16 3.06 33.67
N CYS A 89 -21.57 3.54 32.59
CA CYS A 89 -22.28 4.15 31.47
C CYS A 89 -23.31 3.19 30.85
N ILE A 90 -22.93 1.96 30.57
CA ILE A 90 -23.81 0.93 29.99
C ILE A 90 -24.96 0.61 30.98
N GLY A 91 -24.65 0.39 32.25
CA GLY A 91 -25.62 -0.02 33.26
C GLY A 91 -26.62 1.07 33.61
N SER A 92 -26.22 2.34 33.59
CA SER A 92 -27.10 3.49 33.87
C SER A 92 -27.83 3.98 32.62
N LEU A 93 -27.52 3.50 31.43
CA LEU A 93 -27.98 4.06 30.15
C LEU A 93 -27.70 5.55 30.04
N ASP A 94 -26.53 6.00 30.49
CA ASP A 94 -26.12 7.41 30.46
C ASP A 94 -24.63 7.52 30.09
N ALA A 95 -24.13 8.73 29.95
CA ALA A 95 -22.74 9.04 29.70
C ALA A 95 -22.42 10.47 30.15
N PRO A 96 -21.14 10.82 30.37
CA PRO A 96 -20.74 12.20 30.61
C PRO A 96 -21.27 13.16 29.55
N GLN A 97 -21.76 14.33 29.97
CA GLN A 97 -22.47 15.29 29.10
C GLN A 97 -21.64 15.70 27.88
N ASP A 98 -20.33 15.87 28.03
CA ASP A 98 -19.43 16.24 26.93
C ASP A 98 -19.34 15.20 25.81
N TRP A 99 -19.69 13.95 26.09
CA TRP A 99 -19.66 12.86 25.08
C TRP A 99 -20.79 13.02 24.06
N PHE A 100 -21.86 13.75 24.36
CA PHE A 100 -22.99 13.95 23.44
C PHE A 100 -22.78 15.07 22.43
N THR A 101 -21.55 15.62 22.34
CA THR A 101 -21.26 16.64 21.34
C THR A 101 -20.07 16.28 20.49
N THR A 102 -20.31 16.09 19.19
CA THR A 102 -19.29 15.79 18.19
C THR A 102 -18.91 17.02 17.40
N VAL A 103 -17.62 17.31 17.29
CA VAL A 103 -17.10 18.40 16.45
C VAL A 103 -16.91 17.90 15.04
N LEU A 104 -17.63 18.47 14.08
CA LEU A 104 -17.45 18.18 12.65
C LEU A 104 -16.37 19.07 12.06
N VAL A 105 -15.40 18.44 11.36
CA VAL A 105 -14.33 19.12 10.62
C VAL A 105 -14.44 18.77 9.15
N GLY A 106 -14.45 19.79 8.29
CA GLY A 106 -14.49 19.61 6.84
C GLY A 106 -13.11 19.36 6.25
N VAL A 107 -12.90 18.17 5.66
CA VAL A 107 -11.70 17.83 4.90
C VAL A 107 -12.01 18.00 3.41
N LEU A 108 -11.31 18.92 2.74
CA LEU A 108 -11.51 19.19 1.31
C LEU A 108 -11.13 17.95 0.49
N LYS A 109 -12.04 17.52 -0.40
CA LYS A 109 -11.78 16.45 -1.37
C LYS A 109 -10.77 16.93 -2.42
N LEU A 110 -9.79 16.09 -2.73
CA LEU A 110 -8.74 16.43 -3.69
C LEU A 110 -9.33 16.85 -5.04
N GLY A 111 -8.85 17.99 -5.58
CA GLY A 111 -9.28 18.51 -6.88
C GLY A 111 -10.68 19.14 -6.91
N LYS A 112 -11.34 19.32 -5.75
CA LYS A 112 -12.65 19.99 -5.68
C LYS A 112 -12.52 21.46 -5.25
N PRO A 113 -13.40 22.35 -5.70
CA PRO A 113 -13.37 23.76 -5.33
C PRO A 113 -13.72 23.94 -3.84
N ALA A 114 -12.94 24.73 -3.12
CA ALA A 114 -13.16 24.98 -1.69
C ALA A 114 -14.43 25.82 -1.39
N THR A 115 -15.03 26.43 -2.41
CA THR A 115 -16.24 27.27 -2.27
C THR A 115 -17.54 26.49 -2.14
N SER A 116 -17.54 25.19 -2.47
CA SER A 116 -18.74 24.36 -2.42
C SER A 116 -18.76 23.47 -1.18
N PRO A 117 -19.83 23.46 -0.37
CA PRO A 117 -19.96 22.56 0.78
C PRO A 117 -19.88 21.08 0.39
N GLY A 118 -20.36 20.69 -0.78
CA GLY A 118 -20.28 19.31 -1.32
C GLY A 118 -18.87 18.84 -1.62
N SER A 119 -17.89 19.76 -1.68
CA SER A 119 -16.47 19.46 -1.86
C SER A 119 -15.79 18.93 -0.60
N TYR A 120 -16.44 18.98 0.55
CA TYR A 120 -15.86 18.54 1.80
C TYR A 120 -16.40 17.18 2.23
N ARG A 121 -15.52 16.41 2.88
CA ARG A 121 -15.90 15.24 3.67
C ARG A 121 -15.89 15.70 5.13
N LEU A 122 -17.00 15.49 5.84
CA LEU A 122 -17.05 15.77 7.26
C LEU A 122 -16.42 14.61 8.02
N VAL A 123 -15.62 14.94 9.03
CA VAL A 123 -15.02 13.99 9.98
C VAL A 123 -15.41 14.41 11.37
N GLY A 124 -16.01 13.52 12.16
CA GLY A 124 -16.38 13.76 13.55
C GLY A 124 -15.18 13.59 14.49
N LEU A 125 -14.95 14.59 15.32
CA LEU A 125 -14.03 14.54 16.44
C LEU A 125 -14.87 14.39 17.72
N GLU A 126 -14.93 13.17 18.22
CA GLU A 126 -15.61 12.78 19.45
C GLU A 126 -14.60 12.72 20.60
N CYS A 127 -15.09 12.72 21.84
CA CYS A 127 -14.26 12.50 23.01
C CYS A 127 -13.54 11.16 22.94
N CYS A 128 -12.24 11.14 23.27
CA CYS A 128 -11.43 9.93 23.16
C CYS A 128 -11.93 8.80 24.05
N LEU A 129 -12.47 9.12 25.24
CA LEU A 129 -13.08 8.12 26.12
C LEU A 129 -14.32 7.49 25.50
N LEU A 130 -15.19 8.29 24.86
CA LEU A 130 -16.34 7.76 24.10
C LEU A 130 -15.89 6.80 23.02
N LYS A 131 -14.88 7.17 22.22
CA LYS A 131 -14.35 6.31 21.15
C LYS A 131 -13.76 4.99 21.66
N VAL A 132 -13.24 4.97 22.89
CA VAL A 132 -12.76 3.71 23.49
C VAL A 132 -13.94 2.83 23.92
N LEU A 133 -15.00 3.41 24.47
CA LEU A 133 -16.21 2.66 24.76
C LEU A 133 -16.86 2.11 23.49
N THR A 134 -17.02 2.94 22.46
CA THR A 134 -17.59 2.49 21.17
C THR A 134 -16.66 1.50 20.44
N LEU A 135 -15.34 1.51 20.68
CA LEU A 135 -14.41 0.48 20.20
C LEU A 135 -14.68 -0.88 20.87
N LEU A 136 -14.96 -0.91 22.17
CA LEU A 136 -15.34 -2.12 22.86
C LEU A 136 -16.69 -2.66 22.37
N ILE A 137 -17.64 -1.76 22.11
CA ILE A 137 -18.94 -2.11 21.51
C ILE A 137 -18.77 -2.66 20.09
N ASP A 138 -17.95 -2.00 19.25
CA ASP A 138 -17.63 -2.46 17.91
C ASP A 138 -17.06 -3.88 17.92
N ARG A 139 -16.08 -4.16 18.78
CA ARG A 139 -15.51 -5.50 18.94
C ARG A 139 -16.57 -6.54 19.24
N ARG A 140 -17.48 -6.24 20.17
CA ARG A 140 -18.56 -7.15 20.57
C ARG A 140 -19.58 -7.37 19.47
N LEU A 141 -20.02 -6.29 18.77
CA LEU A 141 -20.92 -6.38 17.62
C LEU A 141 -20.31 -7.17 16.46
N ARG A 142 -19.02 -6.98 16.16
CA ARG A 142 -18.32 -7.77 15.13
C ARG A 142 -18.27 -9.24 15.49
N SER A 143 -17.87 -9.56 16.71
CA SER A 143 -17.82 -10.95 17.16
C SER A 143 -19.18 -11.63 17.04
N TRP A 144 -20.26 -10.92 17.37
CA TRP A 144 -21.62 -11.41 17.20
C TRP A 144 -21.99 -11.59 15.73
N ALA A 145 -21.73 -10.58 14.90
CA ALA A 145 -22.11 -10.58 13.50
C ALA A 145 -21.39 -11.68 12.71
N GLU A 146 -20.10 -11.93 12.97
CA GLU A 146 -19.33 -13.00 12.33
C GLU A 146 -19.78 -14.39 12.84
N ALA A 147 -19.95 -14.57 14.15
CA ALA A 147 -20.36 -15.85 14.73
C ALA A 147 -21.76 -16.31 14.31
N ASN A 148 -22.66 -15.37 13.97
CA ASN A 148 -24.03 -15.65 13.55
C ASN A 148 -24.26 -15.47 12.05
N ALA A 149 -23.20 -15.37 11.23
CA ALA A 149 -23.24 -15.19 9.77
C ALA A 149 -24.19 -14.06 9.33
N ILE A 150 -24.24 -12.94 10.09
CA ILE A 150 -25.09 -11.78 9.78
C ILE A 150 -24.54 -11.02 8.59
N LEU A 151 -23.19 -10.99 8.45
CA LEU A 151 -22.52 -10.32 7.34
C LEU A 151 -22.35 -11.29 6.18
N PRO A 152 -22.81 -10.93 4.95
CA PRO A 152 -22.69 -11.79 3.78
C PRO A 152 -21.21 -11.91 3.32
N ASP A 153 -20.89 -13.00 2.61
CA ASP A 153 -19.54 -13.22 2.06
C ASP A 153 -19.20 -12.24 0.92
N SER A 154 -20.17 -11.55 0.34
CA SER A 154 -20.00 -10.46 -0.62
C SER A 154 -19.36 -9.22 0.00
N GLN A 155 -19.54 -8.96 1.33
CA GLN A 155 -19.04 -7.78 2.02
C GLN A 155 -17.61 -7.97 2.52
N ASN A 156 -16.65 -7.27 1.92
CA ASN A 156 -15.24 -7.27 2.33
C ASN A 156 -14.82 -6.00 3.11
N GLY A 157 -15.70 -4.99 3.17
CA GLY A 157 -15.42 -3.73 3.84
C GLY A 157 -15.46 -3.85 5.36
N PHE A 158 -14.46 -3.27 6.05
CA PHE A 158 -14.39 -3.15 7.52
C PHE A 158 -14.43 -4.46 8.32
N ARG A 159 -14.30 -5.61 7.67
CA ARG A 159 -14.25 -6.92 8.36
C ARG A 159 -12.81 -7.25 8.73
N GLU A 160 -12.62 -7.85 9.90
CA GLU A 160 -11.31 -8.34 10.34
C GLU A 160 -10.88 -9.51 9.46
N THR A 161 -9.60 -9.60 9.14
CA THR A 161 -9.01 -10.59 8.23
C THR A 161 -9.42 -10.48 6.75
N TYR A 162 -10.47 -9.75 6.39
CA TYR A 162 -10.84 -9.51 5.00
C TYR A 162 -9.98 -8.43 4.34
N ARG A 163 -9.69 -8.59 3.07
CA ARG A 163 -8.83 -7.67 2.32
C ARG A 163 -9.58 -6.98 1.19
N THR A 164 -9.28 -5.71 1.00
CA THR A 164 -9.85 -4.94 -0.14
C THR A 164 -9.57 -5.59 -1.49
N HIS A 165 -8.42 -6.27 -1.63
CA HIS A 165 -8.03 -6.96 -2.86
C HIS A 165 -8.91 -8.18 -3.19
N ASN A 166 -9.67 -8.73 -2.25
CA ASN A 166 -10.59 -9.85 -2.49
C ASN A 166 -11.60 -9.52 -3.58
N ASN A 167 -12.21 -8.32 -3.53
CA ASN A 167 -13.17 -7.89 -4.54
C ASN A 167 -12.55 -7.76 -5.93
N SER A 168 -11.35 -7.19 -6.02
CA SER A 168 -10.62 -7.10 -7.29
C SER A 168 -10.20 -8.47 -7.81
N PHE A 169 -9.89 -9.42 -6.93
CA PHE A 169 -9.55 -10.79 -7.28
C PHE A 169 -10.76 -11.55 -7.81
N VAL A 170 -11.91 -11.48 -7.12
CA VAL A 170 -13.17 -12.05 -7.58
C VAL A 170 -13.55 -11.49 -8.96
N LEU A 171 -13.47 -10.17 -9.15
CA LEU A 171 -13.74 -9.54 -10.44
C LEU A 171 -12.78 -10.03 -11.53
N ARG A 172 -11.47 -10.10 -11.26
CA ARG A 172 -10.47 -10.64 -12.19
C ARG A 172 -10.83 -12.06 -12.62
N THR A 173 -11.09 -12.95 -11.66
CA THR A 173 -11.41 -14.35 -11.96
C THR A 173 -12.73 -14.49 -12.73
N ALA A 174 -13.74 -13.67 -12.42
CA ALA A 174 -14.99 -13.65 -13.19
C ALA A 174 -14.77 -13.24 -14.66
N ILE A 175 -13.86 -12.27 -14.91
CA ILE A 175 -13.46 -11.87 -16.27
C ILE A 175 -12.71 -13.02 -16.97
N GLU A 176 -11.76 -13.68 -16.29
CA GLU A 176 -10.99 -14.80 -16.82
C GLU A 176 -11.91 -15.97 -17.18
N LYS A 177 -12.86 -16.32 -16.32
CA LYS A 177 -13.87 -17.35 -16.59
C LYS A 177 -14.75 -17.00 -17.77
N ALA A 178 -15.29 -15.78 -17.83
CA ALA A 178 -16.11 -15.36 -18.96
C ALA A 178 -15.32 -15.48 -20.29
N ARG A 179 -14.07 -15.06 -20.30
CA ARG A 179 -13.17 -15.17 -21.48
C ARG A 179 -12.92 -16.61 -21.87
N SER A 180 -12.69 -17.53 -20.92
CA SER A 180 -12.46 -18.95 -21.21
C SER A 180 -13.68 -19.59 -21.90
N MET A 181 -14.87 -19.10 -21.61
CA MET A 181 -16.13 -19.53 -22.22
C MET A 181 -16.48 -18.78 -23.52
N GLY A 182 -15.66 -17.82 -23.95
CA GLY A 182 -15.97 -16.93 -25.07
C GLY A 182 -17.19 -16.01 -24.81
N ARG A 183 -17.49 -15.75 -23.53
CA ARG A 183 -18.63 -14.91 -23.11
C ARG A 183 -18.17 -13.54 -22.66
N THR A 184 -19.09 -12.59 -22.68
CA THR A 184 -18.89 -11.24 -22.16
C THR A 184 -19.37 -11.15 -20.72
N LEU A 185 -18.59 -10.51 -19.85
CA LEU A 185 -19.01 -10.11 -18.51
C LEU A 185 -19.37 -8.62 -18.51
N TYR A 186 -20.57 -8.31 -18.03
CA TYR A 186 -21.04 -6.95 -17.81
C TYR A 186 -20.95 -6.61 -16.33
N VAL A 187 -20.37 -5.47 -16.00
CA VAL A 187 -20.10 -5.07 -14.60
C VAL A 187 -20.62 -3.66 -14.37
N ALA A 188 -21.52 -3.48 -13.40
CA ALA A 188 -21.97 -2.17 -12.94
C ALA A 188 -21.32 -1.83 -11.60
N PHE A 189 -20.63 -0.69 -11.53
CA PHE A 189 -20.05 -0.12 -10.32
C PHE A 189 -20.97 0.98 -9.79
N ILE A 190 -21.53 0.78 -8.62
CA ILE A 190 -22.59 1.61 -8.08
C ILE A 190 -22.05 2.49 -6.95
N ASP A 191 -22.26 3.79 -7.06
CA ASP A 191 -21.91 4.81 -6.04
C ASP A 191 -23.18 5.25 -5.30
N LEU A 192 -23.18 5.13 -3.98
CA LEU A 192 -24.27 5.63 -3.12
C LEU A 192 -23.98 7.07 -2.69
N LYS A 193 -25.01 7.92 -2.73
CA LYS A 193 -24.88 9.32 -2.27
C LYS A 193 -24.84 9.36 -0.75
N ASN A 194 -23.69 9.77 -0.17
CA ASN A 194 -23.53 10.00 1.27
C ASN A 194 -24.01 8.82 2.14
N ALA A 195 -23.61 7.61 1.85
CA ALA A 195 -24.08 6.38 2.47
C ALA A 195 -24.19 6.46 4.01
N PHE A 196 -23.10 6.68 4.72
CA PHE A 196 -23.06 6.82 6.18
C PHE A 196 -23.97 7.94 6.72
N PRO A 197 -23.91 9.19 6.20
CA PRO A 197 -24.81 10.25 6.63
C PRO A 197 -26.29 10.03 6.27
N SER A 198 -26.61 9.12 5.36
CA SER A 198 -27.97 8.86 4.92
C SER A 198 -28.63 7.65 5.61
N THR A 199 -27.92 6.96 6.49
CA THR A 199 -28.44 5.81 7.23
C THR A 199 -29.70 6.19 8.02
N ASP A 200 -30.83 5.56 7.74
CA ASP A 200 -32.06 5.76 8.49
C ASP A 200 -32.00 5.04 9.84
N LEU A 201 -31.99 5.80 10.94
CA LEU A 201 -31.81 5.24 12.28
C LEU A 201 -32.93 4.28 12.69
N PRO A 202 -34.23 4.56 12.48
CA PRO A 202 -35.30 3.60 12.75
C PRO A 202 -35.11 2.27 12.03
N THR A 203 -34.72 2.30 10.76
CA THR A 203 -34.38 1.11 9.99
C THR A 203 -33.16 0.39 10.55
N LEU A 204 -32.12 1.11 10.95
CA LEU A 204 -30.92 0.54 11.59
C LEU A 204 -31.30 -0.20 12.88
N TRP A 205 -32.06 0.45 13.77
CA TRP A 205 -32.46 -0.18 15.03
C TRP A 205 -33.34 -1.42 14.83
N SER A 206 -34.27 -1.38 13.89
CA SER A 206 -35.09 -2.53 13.53
C SER A 206 -34.25 -3.69 12.99
N ARG A 207 -33.26 -3.43 12.15
CA ARG A 207 -32.36 -4.45 11.58
C ARG A 207 -31.47 -5.06 12.66
N LEU A 208 -30.85 -4.24 13.51
CA LEU A 208 -30.04 -4.73 14.64
C LEU A 208 -30.87 -5.62 15.57
N PHE A 209 -32.07 -5.15 15.95
CA PHE A 209 -32.94 -5.91 16.83
C PHE A 209 -33.42 -7.23 16.20
N SER A 210 -33.74 -7.22 14.92
CA SER A 210 -34.09 -8.44 14.15
C SER A 210 -32.89 -9.40 14.00
N ALA A 211 -31.66 -8.88 13.95
CA ALA A 211 -30.42 -9.67 13.96
C ALA A 211 -30.04 -10.18 15.36
N GLY A 212 -30.90 -10.00 16.37
CA GLY A 212 -30.70 -10.49 17.73
C GLY A 212 -29.95 -9.54 18.67
N VAL A 213 -29.54 -8.35 18.20
CA VAL A 213 -28.86 -7.36 19.05
C VAL A 213 -29.87 -6.74 20.01
N SER A 214 -29.71 -6.95 21.30
CA SER A 214 -30.63 -6.52 22.36
C SER A 214 -29.89 -6.35 23.70
N GLY A 215 -30.57 -5.86 24.74
CA GLY A 215 -29.98 -5.66 26.06
C GLY A 215 -29.27 -4.32 26.25
N PRO A 216 -28.59 -4.11 27.39
CA PRO A 216 -28.07 -2.80 27.81
C PRO A 216 -27.13 -2.14 26.77
N LEU A 217 -26.34 -2.92 26.06
CA LEU A 217 -25.42 -2.38 25.05
C LEU A 217 -26.17 -1.78 23.85
N PHE A 218 -27.24 -2.47 23.37
CA PHE A 218 -28.10 -1.97 22.29
C PHE A 218 -28.87 -0.72 22.73
N ASP A 219 -29.43 -0.74 23.93
CA ASP A 219 -30.21 0.38 24.48
C ASP A 219 -29.32 1.61 24.69
N TRP A 220 -28.07 1.40 25.15
CA TRP A 220 -27.10 2.49 25.29
C TRP A 220 -26.74 3.12 23.95
N LEU A 221 -26.54 2.32 22.89
CA LEU A 221 -26.31 2.87 21.54
C LEU A 221 -27.48 3.73 21.08
N ARG A 222 -28.72 3.27 21.26
CA ARG A 222 -29.93 4.04 20.93
C ARG A 222 -29.99 5.35 21.70
N MET A 223 -29.70 5.31 22.99
CA MET A 223 -29.63 6.50 23.87
C MET A 223 -28.54 7.47 23.38
N LEU A 224 -27.33 6.99 23.08
CA LEU A 224 -26.25 7.82 22.55
C LEU A 224 -26.68 8.58 21.29
N TYR A 225 -27.24 7.89 20.29
CA TYR A 225 -27.68 8.50 19.03
C TYR A 225 -28.85 9.48 19.25
N ALA A 226 -29.77 9.22 20.16
CA ALA A 226 -30.89 10.11 20.48
C ALA A 226 -30.43 11.42 21.13
N ARG A 227 -29.35 11.40 21.91
CA ARG A 227 -28.81 12.56 22.62
C ARG A 227 -27.72 13.32 21.88
N MET A 228 -27.08 12.69 20.86
CA MET A 228 -25.96 13.27 20.13
C MET A 228 -26.32 14.59 19.45
N THR A 229 -25.44 15.56 19.61
CA THR A 229 -25.47 16.87 18.95
C THR A 229 -24.17 17.09 18.18
N TYR A 230 -24.22 17.98 17.21
CA TYR A 230 -23.09 18.29 16.34
C TYR A 230 -22.80 19.80 16.38
N VAL A 231 -21.54 20.17 16.36
CA VAL A 231 -21.04 21.51 16.10
C VAL A 231 -20.05 21.45 14.92
N LEU A 232 -20.13 22.43 14.04
CA LEU A 232 -19.18 22.53 12.93
C LEU A 232 -18.02 23.46 13.31
N ARG A 233 -16.79 23.03 13.09
CA ARG A 233 -15.60 23.87 13.23
C ARG A 233 -15.33 24.61 11.94
N ASP A 234 -15.31 25.92 12.00
CA ASP A 234 -15.03 26.83 10.90
C ASP A 234 -13.94 27.84 11.34
N ARG A 235 -13.52 28.73 10.43
CA ARG A 235 -12.52 29.78 10.69
C ARG A 235 -12.94 30.73 11.79
N GLY A 236 -14.25 30.93 11.99
CA GLY A 236 -14.84 31.79 13.05
C GLY A 236 -15.03 31.10 14.41
N GLY A 237 -14.74 29.79 14.52
CA GLY A 237 -14.93 29.01 15.73
C GLY A 237 -15.88 27.83 15.59
N LEU A 238 -16.73 27.58 16.58
CA LEU A 238 -17.74 26.54 16.56
C LEU A 238 -19.13 27.16 16.29
N THR A 239 -19.90 26.48 15.42
CA THR A 239 -21.31 26.86 15.17
C THR A 239 -22.18 26.54 16.40
N PRO A 240 -23.41 27.07 16.48
CA PRO A 240 -24.41 26.53 17.38
C PRO A 240 -24.61 25.03 17.19
N ALA A 241 -24.93 24.32 18.28
CA ALA A 241 -25.17 22.88 18.23
C ALA A 241 -26.47 22.57 17.47
N PHE A 242 -26.44 21.51 16.67
CA PHE A 242 -27.61 21.00 15.96
C PHE A 242 -27.70 19.46 16.08
N LYS A 243 -28.89 18.92 15.89
CA LYS A 243 -29.15 17.47 15.89
C LYS A 243 -29.20 16.94 14.45
N SER A 244 -28.74 15.73 14.24
CA SER A 244 -29.02 14.94 13.05
C SER A 244 -30.05 13.87 13.39
N LEU A 245 -31.07 13.73 12.54
CA LEU A 245 -32.11 12.70 12.69
C LEU A 245 -31.78 11.42 11.91
N ILE A 246 -30.72 11.46 11.13
CA ILE A 246 -30.26 10.37 10.27
C ILE A 246 -28.73 10.31 10.30
N GLY A 247 -28.22 9.18 9.83
CA GLY A 247 -26.78 8.94 9.67
C GLY A 247 -26.13 8.28 10.89
N VAL A 248 -25.16 7.43 10.60
CA VAL A 248 -24.25 6.92 11.61
C VAL A 248 -23.12 7.93 11.85
N LEU A 249 -22.56 7.94 13.05
CA LEU A 249 -21.55 8.89 13.51
C LEU A 249 -20.28 8.79 12.65
N MET A 250 -19.98 9.86 11.89
CA MET A 250 -18.78 9.86 11.04
C MET A 250 -17.51 10.03 11.87
N GLY A 251 -16.72 8.96 11.96
CA GLY A 251 -15.48 8.93 12.72
C GLY A 251 -15.58 8.17 14.04
N ASP A 252 -16.76 7.66 14.38
CA ASP A 252 -16.94 6.72 15.48
C ASP A 252 -16.46 5.32 15.10
N THR A 253 -15.96 4.57 16.09
CA THR A 253 -15.39 3.24 15.88
C THR A 253 -16.43 2.17 15.59
N ALA A 254 -17.65 2.27 16.12
CA ALA A 254 -18.74 1.34 15.88
C ALA A 254 -19.52 1.61 14.57
N SER A 255 -19.41 2.79 13.97
CA SER A 255 -20.16 3.12 12.75
C SER A 255 -19.95 2.18 11.58
N PRO A 256 -18.72 1.64 11.32
CA PRO A 256 -18.53 0.68 10.24
C PRO A 256 -19.29 -0.64 10.41
N ILE A 257 -19.35 -1.21 11.62
CA ILE A 257 -20.12 -2.45 11.83
C ILE A 257 -21.64 -2.18 11.80
N LEU A 258 -22.09 -1.04 12.31
CA LEU A 258 -23.49 -0.62 12.20
C LEU A 258 -23.91 -0.48 10.74
N TRP A 259 -23.06 0.11 9.89
CA TRP A 259 -23.27 0.19 8.46
C TRP A 259 -23.32 -1.20 7.81
N ASN A 260 -22.35 -2.08 8.11
CA ASN A 260 -22.33 -3.42 7.52
C ASN A 260 -23.59 -4.22 7.87
N ILE A 261 -24.11 -4.14 9.11
CA ILE A 261 -25.37 -4.79 9.49
C ILE A 261 -26.55 -4.12 8.80
N TYR A 262 -26.54 -2.79 8.66
CA TYR A 262 -27.56 -2.07 7.90
C TYR A 262 -27.61 -2.51 6.44
N PHE A 263 -26.45 -2.76 5.82
CA PHE A 263 -26.32 -3.09 4.42
C PHE A 263 -26.47 -4.60 4.12
N ALA A 264 -26.31 -5.46 5.13
CA ALA A 264 -26.21 -6.92 4.99
C ALA A 264 -27.35 -7.60 4.21
N GLN A 265 -28.55 -7.02 4.18
CA GLN A 265 -29.70 -7.60 3.52
C GLN A 265 -29.74 -7.40 1.99
N VAL A 266 -28.81 -6.63 1.41
CA VAL A 266 -28.84 -6.34 -0.03
C VAL A 266 -28.65 -7.60 -0.87
N GLY A 267 -27.83 -8.55 -0.40
CA GLY A 267 -27.60 -9.82 -1.10
C GLY A 267 -28.88 -10.58 -1.40
N SER A 268 -29.77 -10.72 -0.43
CA SER A 268 -31.03 -11.46 -0.61
C SER A 268 -31.94 -10.88 -1.71
N TRP A 269 -31.87 -9.59 -2.01
CA TRP A 269 -32.59 -8.95 -3.10
C TRP A 269 -31.99 -9.21 -4.46
N LEU A 270 -30.65 -9.34 -4.52
CA LEU A 270 -29.92 -9.64 -5.75
C LEU A 270 -29.92 -11.14 -6.06
N ASP A 271 -30.02 -11.98 -5.04
CA ASP A 271 -30.05 -13.44 -5.18
C ASP A 271 -31.39 -13.96 -5.75
N ASP A 272 -32.46 -13.17 -5.64
CA ASP A 272 -33.75 -13.44 -6.30
C ASP A 272 -33.73 -13.22 -7.82
N GLU A 273 -32.70 -12.56 -8.35
CA GLU A 273 -32.52 -12.28 -9.76
C GLU A 273 -31.66 -13.36 -10.44
N PRO A 274 -31.58 -13.41 -11.80
CA PRO A 274 -30.82 -14.46 -12.49
C PRO A 274 -29.37 -14.56 -12.03
N MET A 275 -29.01 -15.70 -11.44
CA MET A 275 -27.64 -16.03 -10.99
C MET A 275 -26.82 -16.58 -12.15
N ASP A 276 -26.48 -15.71 -13.09
CA ASP A 276 -25.83 -16.04 -14.36
C ASP A 276 -24.29 -15.99 -14.30
N VAL A 277 -23.72 -15.57 -13.17
CA VAL A 277 -22.28 -15.61 -12.89
C VAL A 277 -22.04 -16.53 -11.70
N SER A 278 -21.07 -17.44 -11.84
CA SER A 278 -20.64 -18.32 -10.75
C SER A 278 -19.14 -18.50 -10.78
N LEU A 279 -18.50 -18.72 -9.63
CA LEU A 279 -17.11 -19.15 -9.51
C LEU A 279 -17.10 -20.44 -8.70
N PHE A 280 -16.45 -21.48 -9.21
CA PHE A 280 -16.38 -22.81 -8.61
C PHE A 280 -17.74 -23.28 -8.03
N HIS A 281 -18.77 -23.27 -8.90
CA HIS A 281 -20.16 -23.61 -8.58
C HIS A 281 -20.89 -22.67 -7.59
N GLN A 282 -20.18 -21.71 -6.96
CA GLN A 282 -20.78 -20.72 -6.08
C GLN A 282 -21.34 -19.56 -6.93
N PRO A 283 -22.66 -19.29 -6.86
CA PRO A 283 -23.24 -18.14 -7.53
C PRO A 283 -22.70 -16.84 -6.95
N ILE A 284 -22.40 -15.86 -7.81
CA ILE A 284 -21.93 -14.54 -7.41
C ILE A 284 -22.70 -13.48 -8.16
N SER A 285 -23.59 -12.77 -7.46
CA SER A 285 -24.35 -11.65 -8.03
C SER A 285 -23.58 -10.33 -7.99
N HIS A 286 -22.81 -10.12 -6.92
CA HIS A 286 -22.12 -8.87 -6.62
C HIS A 286 -20.99 -9.06 -5.61
N VAL A 287 -20.19 -8.02 -5.43
CA VAL A 287 -19.23 -7.88 -4.32
C VAL A 287 -19.31 -6.46 -3.74
N GLU A 288 -19.03 -6.34 -2.45
CA GLU A 288 -19.16 -5.11 -1.68
C GLU A 288 -17.85 -4.73 -0.95
N GLN A 289 -17.50 -3.45 -1.01
CA GLN A 289 -16.47 -2.85 -0.14
C GLN A 289 -17.12 -1.69 0.59
N ALA A 290 -17.76 -1.96 1.70
CA ALA A 290 -18.63 -1.03 2.41
C ALA A 290 -19.82 -0.59 1.53
N ASP A 291 -19.81 0.63 1.02
CA ASP A 291 -20.80 1.21 0.12
C ASP A 291 -20.43 1.14 -1.37
N ASP A 292 -19.18 0.73 -1.69
CA ASP A 292 -18.76 0.50 -3.08
C ASP A 292 -19.21 -0.90 -3.54
N VAL A 293 -20.22 -0.97 -4.42
CA VAL A 293 -20.81 -2.21 -4.91
C VAL A 293 -20.47 -2.44 -6.38
N ALA A 294 -20.06 -3.66 -6.72
CA ALA A 294 -19.93 -4.10 -8.12
C ALA A 294 -20.89 -5.26 -8.39
N ILE A 295 -21.81 -5.10 -9.33
CA ILE A 295 -22.83 -6.08 -9.72
C ILE A 295 -22.42 -6.73 -11.05
N PHE A 296 -22.53 -8.05 -11.16
CA PHE A 296 -22.07 -8.83 -12.31
C PHE A 296 -23.24 -9.49 -13.05
N SER A 297 -23.11 -9.58 -14.38
CA SER A 297 -24.02 -10.36 -15.21
C SER A 297 -23.37 -10.77 -16.54
N THR A 298 -23.94 -11.77 -17.21
CA THR A 298 -23.54 -12.20 -18.56
C THR A 298 -24.37 -11.55 -19.67
N SER A 299 -25.37 -10.74 -19.33
CA SER A 299 -26.15 -9.97 -20.30
C SER A 299 -26.61 -8.62 -19.74
N VAL A 300 -26.77 -7.61 -20.61
CA VAL A 300 -27.25 -6.28 -20.22
C VAL A 300 -28.65 -6.31 -19.61
N PRO A 301 -29.64 -7.05 -20.19
CA PRO A 301 -30.96 -7.14 -19.58
C PRO A 301 -30.96 -7.76 -18.17
N ALA A 302 -30.13 -8.79 -17.93
CA ALA A 302 -30.00 -9.38 -16.60
C ALA A 302 -29.30 -8.42 -15.62
N LEU A 303 -28.28 -7.69 -16.07
CA LEU A 303 -27.63 -6.66 -15.26
C LEU A 303 -28.59 -5.53 -14.87
N GLN A 304 -29.47 -5.10 -15.82
CA GLN A 304 -30.50 -4.10 -15.53
C GLN A 304 -31.49 -4.60 -14.47
N ARG A 305 -31.95 -5.85 -14.56
CA ARG A 305 -32.87 -6.42 -13.53
C ARG A 305 -32.23 -6.44 -12.15
N LYS A 306 -30.94 -6.86 -12.03
CA LYS A 306 -30.18 -6.80 -10.77
C LYS A 306 -30.07 -5.37 -10.26
N LEU A 307 -29.79 -4.42 -11.14
CA LEU A 307 -29.74 -3.01 -10.79
C LEU A 307 -31.07 -2.46 -10.30
N ASP A 308 -32.17 -2.88 -10.92
CA ASP A 308 -33.53 -2.52 -10.51
C ASP A 308 -33.89 -3.14 -9.14
N ALA A 309 -33.47 -4.37 -8.88
CA ALA A 309 -33.60 -5.01 -7.57
C ALA A 309 -32.81 -4.26 -6.48
N PHE A 310 -31.57 -3.90 -6.79
CA PHE A 310 -30.75 -3.07 -5.90
C PHE A 310 -31.39 -1.70 -5.65
N LEU A 311 -31.98 -1.09 -6.70
CA LEU A 311 -32.68 0.18 -6.58
C LEU A 311 -33.92 0.08 -5.67
N ARG A 312 -34.74 -0.96 -5.84
CA ARG A 312 -35.90 -1.23 -4.95
C ARG A 312 -35.46 -1.38 -3.50
N TRP A 313 -34.34 -2.11 -3.26
CA TRP A 313 -33.78 -2.25 -1.92
C TRP A 313 -33.29 -0.89 -1.37
N CYS A 314 -32.67 -0.05 -2.20
CA CYS A 314 -32.25 1.29 -1.81
C CYS A 314 -33.46 2.16 -1.40
N ASP A 315 -34.58 2.06 -2.12
CA ASP A 315 -35.77 2.85 -1.83
C ASP A 315 -36.38 2.54 -0.46
N ILE A 316 -36.45 1.28 -0.08
CA ILE A 316 -36.93 0.86 1.22
C ILE A 316 -35.84 0.99 2.33
N SER A 317 -34.62 1.27 1.95
CA SER A 317 -33.48 1.50 2.86
C SER A 317 -33.06 2.97 2.90
N TYR A 318 -33.82 3.87 2.25
CA TYR A 318 -33.61 5.33 2.21
C TYR A 318 -32.23 5.74 1.71
N LEU A 319 -31.67 4.96 0.79
CA LEU A 319 -30.40 5.22 0.13
C LEU A 319 -30.63 5.72 -1.29
N VAL A 320 -29.72 6.56 -1.78
CA VAL A 320 -29.82 7.14 -3.12
C VAL A 320 -28.63 6.71 -3.96
N ILE A 321 -28.87 6.05 -5.09
CA ILE A 321 -27.85 5.76 -6.10
C ILE A 321 -27.50 7.05 -6.85
N SER A 322 -26.23 7.27 -7.10
CA SER A 322 -25.73 8.35 -7.93
C SER A 322 -25.51 7.88 -9.37
N ALA A 323 -26.49 8.03 -10.26
CA ALA A 323 -26.36 7.64 -11.66
C ALA A 323 -25.12 8.29 -12.33
N GLN A 324 -24.86 9.58 -12.05
CA GLN A 324 -23.72 10.32 -12.60
C GLN A 324 -22.35 9.76 -12.22
N LYS A 325 -22.22 9.20 -10.99
CA LYS A 325 -20.94 8.63 -10.50
C LYS A 325 -20.87 7.13 -10.73
N SER A 326 -21.99 6.45 -10.79
CA SER A 326 -22.03 5.04 -11.17
C SER A 326 -21.54 4.86 -12.59
N LYS A 327 -20.88 3.75 -12.86
CA LYS A 327 -20.31 3.42 -14.16
C LYS A 327 -20.56 1.95 -14.46
N TRP A 328 -20.49 1.58 -15.73
CA TRP A 328 -20.52 0.18 -16.11
C TRP A 328 -19.49 -0.11 -17.21
N MET A 329 -19.08 -1.37 -17.30
CA MET A 329 -18.07 -1.83 -18.24
C MET A 329 -18.51 -3.11 -18.93
N ILE A 330 -18.02 -3.30 -20.16
CA ILE A 330 -18.17 -4.51 -20.97
C ILE A 330 -16.80 -5.20 -21.03
N MET A 331 -16.68 -6.39 -20.44
CA MET A 331 -15.43 -7.15 -20.37
C MET A 331 -15.49 -8.37 -21.29
N GLY A 332 -15.18 -8.17 -22.55
CA GLY A 332 -15.23 -9.20 -23.58
C GLY A 332 -15.69 -8.63 -24.93
N PRO A 333 -15.97 -9.50 -25.96
CA PRO A 333 -16.55 -9.05 -27.21
C PRO A 333 -17.97 -8.54 -26.95
N GLY A 334 -18.19 -7.25 -27.17
CA GLY A 334 -19.52 -6.65 -27.02
C GLY A 334 -20.50 -7.19 -28.08
N ASP A 335 -21.77 -7.34 -27.71
CA ASP A 335 -22.79 -7.81 -28.63
C ASP A 335 -23.21 -6.78 -29.68
N GLY A 336 -22.53 -5.63 -29.79
CA GLY A 336 -22.82 -4.57 -30.73
C GLY A 336 -24.16 -3.84 -30.46
N ASP A 337 -24.82 -4.16 -29.36
CA ASP A 337 -26.11 -3.58 -28.98
C ASP A 337 -25.89 -2.19 -28.31
N ASN A 338 -26.67 -1.19 -28.75
CA ASN A 338 -26.72 0.14 -28.14
C ASN A 338 -27.44 0.14 -26.78
N SER A 339 -27.40 -0.96 -26.04
CA SER A 339 -28.01 -1.09 -24.73
C SER A 339 -27.44 -0.07 -23.75
N CYS A 340 -28.31 0.53 -22.97
CA CYS A 340 -27.97 1.50 -21.92
C CYS A 340 -28.48 1.01 -20.58
N LEU A 341 -27.64 1.00 -19.56
CA LEU A 341 -28.07 0.80 -18.17
C LEU A 341 -28.62 2.09 -17.60
N CYS A 342 -29.74 2.03 -16.91
CA CYS A 342 -30.39 3.20 -16.34
C CYS A 342 -30.75 3.01 -14.88
N VAL A 343 -30.71 4.11 -14.13
CA VAL A 343 -31.26 4.24 -12.78
C VAL A 343 -32.35 5.29 -12.83
N ARG A 344 -33.61 4.92 -12.62
CA ARG A 344 -34.80 5.82 -12.72
C ARG A 344 -34.86 6.60 -14.04
N GLY A 345 -34.53 5.94 -15.13
CA GLY A 345 -34.47 6.57 -16.45
C GLY A 345 -33.24 7.44 -16.72
N GLU A 346 -32.38 7.70 -15.72
CA GLU A 346 -31.10 8.35 -15.94
C GLU A 346 -30.07 7.31 -16.39
N PRO A 347 -29.37 7.53 -17.53
CA PRO A 347 -28.38 6.58 -18.02
C PRO A 347 -27.13 6.57 -17.14
N ILE A 348 -26.60 5.37 -16.92
CA ILE A 348 -25.27 5.16 -16.33
C ILE A 348 -24.24 5.15 -17.46
N GLU A 349 -23.15 5.88 -17.30
CA GLU A 349 -22.11 5.99 -18.31
C GLU A 349 -21.36 4.66 -18.51
N LEU A 350 -21.28 4.23 -19.77
CA LEU A 350 -20.40 3.14 -20.20
C LEU A 350 -18.96 3.67 -20.28
N VAL A 351 -18.04 3.00 -19.59
CA VAL A 351 -16.62 3.38 -19.59
C VAL A 351 -15.73 2.22 -20.02
N SER A 352 -14.62 2.56 -20.67
CA SER A 352 -13.59 1.59 -21.05
C SER A 352 -12.56 1.34 -19.94
N GLU A 353 -12.49 2.21 -18.94
CA GLU A 353 -11.55 2.13 -17.83
C GLU A 353 -12.25 2.52 -16.52
N TYR A 354 -12.08 1.73 -15.48
CA TYR A 354 -12.62 2.03 -14.17
C TYR A 354 -11.68 1.62 -13.03
N LYS A 355 -11.64 2.43 -11.98
CA LYS A 355 -10.85 2.17 -10.78
C LYS A 355 -11.73 1.58 -9.68
N TYR A 356 -11.75 0.26 -9.57
CA TYR A 356 -12.48 -0.43 -8.52
C TYR A 356 -11.57 -0.73 -7.33
N VAL A 357 -11.95 -0.32 -6.14
CA VAL A 357 -11.21 -0.47 -4.86
C VAL A 357 -9.70 -0.24 -4.97
N GLY A 358 -9.32 0.72 -5.82
CA GLY A 358 -7.93 1.13 -5.99
C GLY A 358 -7.16 0.46 -7.13
N VAL A 359 -7.71 -0.60 -7.75
CA VAL A 359 -7.18 -1.28 -8.93
C VAL A 359 -7.88 -0.75 -10.18
N TRP A 360 -7.11 -0.41 -11.23
CA TRP A 360 -7.66 -0.02 -12.52
C TRP A 360 -7.89 -1.24 -13.40
N PHE A 361 -9.09 -1.34 -13.98
CA PHE A 361 -9.47 -2.32 -14.99
C PHE A 361 -9.69 -1.61 -16.31
N THR A 362 -9.29 -2.24 -17.42
CA THR A 362 -9.47 -1.75 -18.79
C THR A 362 -10.20 -2.79 -19.61
N SER A 363 -11.31 -2.44 -20.26
CA SER A 363 -12.16 -3.39 -21.00
C SER A 363 -11.58 -3.78 -22.36
N THR A 364 -10.90 -2.86 -23.04
CA THR A 364 -10.47 -2.96 -24.44
C THR A 364 -9.07 -3.54 -24.62
N ALA A 365 -8.26 -3.59 -23.56
CA ALA A 365 -6.89 -4.06 -23.64
C ALA A 365 -6.81 -5.60 -23.50
N ARG A 366 -5.87 -6.21 -24.21
CA ARG A 366 -5.45 -7.59 -23.96
C ARG A 366 -4.98 -7.74 -22.51
N ASP A 367 -4.15 -6.80 -22.05
CA ASP A 367 -3.80 -6.63 -20.64
C ASP A 367 -4.79 -5.67 -19.98
N ILE A 368 -5.71 -6.23 -19.18
CA ILE A 368 -6.74 -5.46 -18.45
C ILE A 368 -6.15 -4.54 -17.39
N PHE A 369 -4.85 -4.64 -17.07
CA PHE A 369 -4.16 -3.89 -16.03
C PHE A 369 -3.13 -2.87 -16.57
N ALA A 370 -2.99 -2.71 -17.89
CA ALA A 370 -2.01 -1.78 -18.48
C ALA A 370 -2.14 -0.35 -17.94
N HIS A 371 -3.36 0.13 -17.75
CA HIS A 371 -3.64 1.44 -17.14
C HIS A 371 -3.21 1.49 -15.66
N HIS A 372 -3.41 0.41 -14.90
CA HIS A 372 -3.00 0.34 -13.50
C HIS A 372 -1.50 0.55 -13.31
N TYR A 373 -0.67 -0.12 -14.11
CA TYR A 373 0.79 0.06 -14.08
C TYR A 373 1.20 1.50 -14.37
N ARG A 374 0.62 2.10 -15.41
CA ARG A 374 0.90 3.50 -15.80
C ARG A 374 0.57 4.47 -14.67
N GLU A 375 -0.63 4.37 -14.11
CA GLU A 375 -1.10 5.26 -13.04
C GLU A 375 -0.30 5.09 -11.75
N LYS A 376 0.06 3.85 -11.39
CA LYS A 376 0.89 3.60 -10.20
C LYS A 376 2.30 4.12 -10.39
N ALA A 377 2.91 3.96 -11.56
CA ALA A 377 4.22 4.52 -11.87
C ALA A 377 4.22 6.06 -11.77
N LEU A 378 3.22 6.73 -12.37
CA LEU A 378 3.08 8.19 -12.30
C LEU A 378 2.88 8.66 -10.86
N LYS A 379 2.01 7.99 -10.08
CA LYS A 379 1.77 8.32 -8.67
C LYS A 379 3.03 8.11 -7.83
N ALA A 380 3.72 6.99 -8.00
CA ALA A 380 4.95 6.69 -7.28
C ALA A 380 6.07 7.69 -7.62
N CYS A 381 6.19 8.11 -8.90
CA CYS A 381 7.14 9.12 -9.32
C CYS A 381 6.87 10.48 -8.63
N ARG A 382 5.60 10.90 -8.54
CA ARG A 382 5.20 12.13 -7.81
C ARG A 382 5.56 12.04 -6.33
N VAL A 383 5.31 10.90 -5.69
CA VAL A 383 5.64 10.68 -4.28
C VAL A 383 7.16 10.66 -4.07
N ALA A 384 7.90 10.02 -4.96
CA ALA A 384 9.37 10.00 -4.95
C ALA A 384 9.95 11.42 -5.07
N CYS A 385 9.45 12.21 -6.02
CA CYS A 385 9.85 13.62 -6.18
C CYS A 385 9.51 14.45 -4.94
N ALA A 386 8.33 14.27 -4.35
CA ALA A 386 7.93 14.97 -3.13
C ALA A 386 8.83 14.61 -1.93
N SER A 387 9.31 13.37 -1.83
CA SER A 387 10.26 12.96 -0.79
C SER A 387 11.58 13.71 -0.89
N PHE A 388 12.05 13.97 -2.11
CA PHE A 388 13.27 14.74 -2.33
C PHE A 388 13.07 16.27 -2.31
N ALA A 389 11.84 16.76 -2.31
CA ALA A 389 11.58 18.18 -2.07
C ALA A 389 11.99 18.61 -0.65
N LEU A 390 12.13 17.67 0.27
CA LEU A 390 12.69 17.90 1.60
C LEU A 390 14.14 18.42 1.55
N ASP A 391 14.90 18.12 0.49
CA ASP A 391 16.27 18.60 0.30
C ASP A 391 16.37 20.15 0.41
N ALA A 392 15.31 20.87 0.02
CA ALA A 392 15.25 22.31 0.14
C ALA A 392 15.22 22.83 1.60
N PHE A 393 14.79 22.01 2.54
CA PHE A 393 14.64 22.36 3.95
C PHE A 393 15.72 21.79 4.85
N ILE A 394 16.16 20.55 4.59
CA ILE A 394 17.09 19.82 5.46
C ILE A 394 18.45 19.62 4.81
N GLY A 395 18.66 20.11 3.58
CA GLY A 395 19.79 19.73 2.74
C GLY A 395 19.60 18.33 2.15
N VAL A 396 20.68 17.69 1.74
CA VAL A 396 20.64 16.37 1.10
C VAL A 396 20.07 15.32 2.04
N LEU A 397 19.00 14.66 1.62
CA LEU A 397 18.35 13.56 2.36
C LEU A 397 19.37 12.45 2.69
N PRO A 398 19.58 12.13 3.98
CA PRO A 398 20.51 11.07 4.34
C PRO A 398 19.98 9.69 3.91
N PRO A 399 20.84 8.75 3.48
CA PRO A 399 20.41 7.46 2.96
C PRO A 399 19.54 6.62 3.90
N LYS A 400 19.80 6.63 5.21
CA LYS A 400 19.02 5.91 6.21
C LYS A 400 17.56 6.37 6.23
N GLU A 401 17.36 7.68 6.35
CA GLU A 401 16.04 8.31 6.33
C GLU A 401 15.39 8.19 4.96
N GLY A 402 16.18 8.25 3.89
CA GLY A 402 15.70 8.03 2.53
C GLY A 402 15.18 6.61 2.29
N VAL A 403 15.83 5.58 2.83
CA VAL A 403 15.34 4.20 2.78
C VAL A 403 14.03 4.06 3.57
N LEU A 404 13.94 4.67 4.76
CA LEU A 404 12.69 4.68 5.54
C LEU A 404 11.55 5.37 4.80
N LEU A 405 11.81 6.52 4.17
CA LEU A 405 10.82 7.22 3.35
C LEU A 405 10.41 6.42 2.13
N TYR A 406 11.36 5.73 1.47
CA TYR A 406 11.04 4.82 0.38
C TYR A 406 10.05 3.75 0.83
N MET A 407 10.37 3.02 1.89
CA MET A 407 9.53 1.94 2.42
C MET A 407 8.16 2.44 2.91
N ALA A 408 8.09 3.64 3.49
CA ALA A 408 6.87 4.19 4.03
C ALA A 408 5.95 4.86 2.99
N ARG A 409 6.50 5.38 1.89
CA ARG A 409 5.76 6.25 0.97
C ARG A 409 5.78 5.78 -0.48
N VAL A 410 6.91 5.31 -0.99
CA VAL A 410 7.08 4.93 -2.41
C VAL A 410 6.73 3.47 -2.63
N ASP A 411 7.31 2.54 -1.83
CA ASP A 411 7.08 1.10 -1.90
C ASP A 411 5.57 0.73 -1.87
N PRO A 412 4.74 1.30 -0.95
CA PRO A 412 3.32 0.98 -0.91
C PRO A 412 2.54 1.40 -2.17
N VAL A 413 3.03 2.37 -2.92
CA VAL A 413 2.41 2.78 -4.20
C VAL A 413 2.84 1.85 -5.33
N LEU A 414 4.12 1.44 -5.36
CA LEU A 414 4.68 0.53 -6.36
C LEU A 414 4.16 -0.90 -6.22
N THR A 415 3.82 -1.31 -5.00
CA THR A 415 3.34 -2.66 -4.69
C THR A 415 1.83 -2.77 -4.62
N PHE A 416 1.08 -1.65 -4.58
CA PHE A 416 -0.37 -1.69 -4.44
C PHE A 416 -1.04 -2.50 -5.53
N GLY A 417 -1.82 -3.48 -5.13
CA GLY A 417 -2.60 -4.35 -6.03
C GLY A 417 -1.78 -5.47 -6.67
N CYS A 418 -0.48 -5.63 -6.34
CA CYS A 418 0.36 -6.69 -6.90
C CYS A 418 -0.11 -8.10 -6.51
N GLU A 419 -0.96 -8.22 -5.53
CA GLU A 419 -1.62 -9.46 -5.14
C GLU A 419 -2.58 -9.96 -6.23
N VAL A 420 -3.19 -9.03 -6.97
CA VAL A 420 -4.15 -9.32 -8.03
C VAL A 420 -3.54 -9.05 -9.41
N VAL A 421 -2.69 -8.01 -9.52
CA VAL A 421 -2.07 -7.55 -10.77
C VAL A 421 -0.64 -8.11 -10.84
N LEU A 422 -0.47 -9.23 -11.54
CA LEU A 422 0.79 -9.95 -11.62
C LEU A 422 1.67 -9.48 -12.78
N ASP A 423 2.99 -9.52 -12.60
CA ASP A 423 3.99 -8.92 -13.49
C ASP A 423 4.33 -9.82 -14.71
N VAL A 424 3.31 -10.23 -15.47
CA VAL A 424 3.46 -11.08 -16.65
C VAL A 424 4.04 -10.31 -17.83
N GLU A 425 3.69 -9.03 -17.97
CA GLU A 425 4.12 -8.17 -19.06
C GLU A 425 5.30 -7.28 -18.64
N ASP A 426 6.50 -7.59 -19.17
CA ASP A 426 7.75 -6.88 -18.82
C ASP A 426 7.67 -5.37 -19.06
N SER A 427 7.06 -4.95 -20.17
CA SER A 427 6.95 -3.52 -20.53
C SER A 427 6.11 -2.71 -19.54
N SER A 428 5.17 -3.38 -18.88
CA SER A 428 4.29 -2.78 -17.87
C SER A 428 5.00 -2.63 -16.53
N VAL A 429 5.65 -3.69 -16.04
CA VAL A 429 6.37 -3.64 -14.75
C VAL A 429 7.63 -2.79 -14.82
N GLN A 430 8.28 -2.66 -15.98
CA GLN A 430 9.46 -1.83 -16.17
C GLN A 430 9.21 -0.38 -15.76
N LYS A 431 8.03 0.17 -16.03
CA LYS A 431 7.64 1.53 -15.60
C LYS A 431 7.71 1.74 -14.09
N LEU A 432 7.35 0.71 -13.32
CA LEU A 432 7.44 0.73 -11.85
C LEU A 432 8.90 0.59 -11.38
N MET A 433 9.65 -0.32 -12.02
CA MET A 433 11.07 -0.53 -11.71
C MET A 433 11.90 0.73 -11.98
N ASP A 434 11.60 1.45 -13.04
CA ASP A 434 12.29 2.72 -13.37
C ASP A 434 12.12 3.76 -12.25
N VAL A 435 10.96 3.81 -11.60
CA VAL A 435 10.75 4.70 -10.44
C VAL A 435 11.58 4.24 -9.24
N GLN A 436 11.66 2.94 -8.96
CA GLN A 436 12.52 2.40 -7.90
C GLN A 436 13.98 2.74 -8.17
N HIS A 437 14.47 2.48 -9.38
CA HIS A 437 15.84 2.77 -9.78
C HIS A 437 16.16 4.27 -9.72
N LEU A 438 15.24 5.12 -10.19
CA LEU A 438 15.39 6.57 -10.11
C LEU A 438 15.52 7.05 -8.66
N TYR A 439 14.65 6.55 -7.77
CA TYR A 439 14.68 6.91 -6.37
C TYR A 439 16.01 6.54 -5.72
N ILE A 440 16.45 5.28 -5.87
CA ILE A 440 17.67 4.80 -5.22
C ILE A 440 18.89 5.50 -5.79
N ARG A 441 18.99 5.68 -7.11
CA ARG A 441 20.10 6.43 -7.72
C ARG A 441 20.20 7.85 -7.19
N ARG A 442 19.09 8.55 -7.11
CA ARG A 442 19.06 9.92 -6.57
C ARG A 442 19.47 9.95 -5.09
N LEU A 443 18.98 9.00 -4.29
CA LEU A 443 19.33 8.88 -2.87
C LEU A 443 20.83 8.69 -2.67
N LEU A 444 21.45 7.83 -3.48
CA LEU A 444 22.89 7.52 -3.39
C LEU A 444 23.80 8.54 -4.12
N GLY A 445 23.22 9.43 -4.91
CA GLY A 445 23.97 10.30 -5.81
C GLY A 445 24.65 9.53 -6.96
N ALA A 446 24.13 8.38 -7.33
CA ALA A 446 24.69 7.51 -8.37
C ALA A 446 24.25 7.94 -9.77
N GLY A 447 25.16 7.85 -10.74
CA GLY A 447 24.89 8.18 -12.14
C GLY A 447 23.93 7.17 -12.82
N ALA A 448 23.36 7.56 -13.96
CA ALA A 448 22.44 6.73 -14.73
C ALA A 448 23.07 5.39 -15.18
N ARG A 449 24.38 5.33 -15.33
CA ARG A 449 25.16 4.16 -15.76
C ARG A 449 25.69 3.28 -14.62
N SER A 450 25.32 3.60 -13.36
CA SER A 450 25.66 2.75 -12.20
C SER A 450 25.00 1.37 -12.34
N MET A 451 25.67 0.34 -11.81
CA MET A 451 25.17 -1.04 -11.83
C MET A 451 23.89 -1.16 -11.01
N LEU A 452 22.86 -1.79 -11.56
CA LEU A 452 21.58 -1.96 -10.85
C LEU A 452 21.72 -2.81 -9.59
N ALA A 453 22.50 -3.89 -9.64
CA ALA A 453 22.69 -4.78 -8.51
C ALA A 453 23.22 -4.03 -7.28
N THR A 454 24.17 -3.10 -7.49
CA THR A 454 24.76 -2.32 -6.38
C THR A 454 23.75 -1.39 -5.70
N LEU A 455 22.71 -0.92 -6.39
CA LEU A 455 21.67 -0.13 -5.77
C LEU A 455 20.96 -0.91 -4.64
N PHE A 456 20.72 -2.20 -4.87
CA PHE A 456 20.03 -3.08 -3.95
C PHE A 456 20.94 -3.64 -2.85
N THR A 457 22.15 -4.08 -3.23
CA THR A 457 23.12 -4.62 -2.26
C THR A 457 23.58 -3.57 -1.26
N GLU A 458 23.65 -2.28 -1.67
CA GLU A 458 24.15 -1.22 -0.81
C GLU A 458 23.07 -0.53 0.04
N THR A 459 21.82 -0.58 -0.40
CA THR A 459 20.69 0.00 0.36
C THR A 459 19.93 -1.02 1.20
N GLY A 460 20.03 -2.32 0.88
CA GLY A 460 19.21 -3.37 1.48
C GLY A 460 17.78 -3.44 0.94
N ILE A 461 17.41 -2.56 0.00
CA ILE A 461 16.09 -2.57 -0.61
C ILE A 461 15.95 -3.80 -1.51
N LEU A 462 14.82 -4.50 -1.42
CA LEU A 462 14.52 -5.64 -2.28
C LEU A 462 14.16 -5.16 -3.69
N PRO A 463 14.70 -5.76 -4.78
CA PRO A 463 14.25 -5.46 -6.14
C PRO A 463 12.74 -5.66 -6.29
N LEU A 464 12.08 -4.73 -6.97
CA LEU A 464 10.63 -4.60 -6.98
C LEU A 464 9.90 -5.88 -7.41
N ARG A 465 10.40 -6.60 -8.45
CA ARG A 465 9.79 -7.86 -8.90
C ARG A 465 9.74 -8.91 -7.78
N PHE A 466 10.84 -9.10 -7.05
CA PHE A 466 10.86 -10.02 -5.91
C PHE A 466 9.90 -9.58 -4.81
N ARG A 467 9.87 -8.26 -4.53
CA ARG A 467 8.95 -7.69 -3.54
C ARG A 467 7.49 -7.97 -3.88
N ARG A 468 7.09 -7.74 -5.12
CA ARG A 468 5.71 -7.93 -5.58
C ARG A 468 5.31 -9.40 -5.61
N VAL A 469 6.18 -10.29 -6.09
CA VAL A 469 5.93 -11.74 -6.10
C VAL A 469 5.77 -12.29 -4.69
N LYS A 470 6.60 -11.88 -3.74
CA LYS A 470 6.46 -12.30 -2.33
C LYS A 470 5.12 -11.87 -1.74
N LEU A 471 4.64 -10.68 -2.07
CA LEU A 471 3.32 -10.23 -1.64
C LEU A 471 2.19 -11.05 -2.29
N ALA A 472 2.32 -11.40 -3.57
CA ALA A 472 1.35 -12.25 -4.27
C ALA A 472 1.30 -13.67 -3.70
N ILE A 473 2.45 -14.29 -3.39
CA ILE A 473 2.49 -15.58 -2.67
C ILE A 473 1.88 -15.45 -1.28
N GLY A 474 2.17 -14.36 -0.57
CA GLY A 474 1.52 -14.06 0.72
C GLY A 474 0.01 -13.91 0.62
N TYR A 475 -0.50 -13.46 -0.55
CA TYR A 475 -1.92 -13.42 -0.82
C TYR A 475 -2.49 -14.82 -1.11
N LEU A 476 -1.78 -15.67 -1.85
CA LEU A 476 -2.16 -17.08 -2.04
C LEU A 476 -2.27 -17.81 -0.69
N ILE A 477 -1.27 -17.65 0.19
CA ILE A 477 -1.32 -18.23 1.55
C ILE A 477 -2.56 -17.75 2.31
N TYR A 478 -2.91 -16.46 2.18
CA TYR A 478 -4.09 -15.91 2.80
C TYR A 478 -5.38 -16.50 2.19
N LEU A 479 -5.48 -16.64 0.87
CA LEU A 479 -6.65 -17.24 0.19
C LEU A 479 -6.91 -18.68 0.64
N LEU A 480 -5.84 -19.47 0.80
CA LEU A 480 -5.91 -20.86 1.28
C LEU A 480 -6.38 -21.00 2.76
N GLN A 481 -6.36 -19.91 3.52
CA GLN A 481 -6.82 -19.85 4.91
C GLN A 481 -8.25 -19.36 5.07
N LEU A 482 -8.88 -18.91 3.96
CA LEU A 482 -10.26 -18.44 4.00
C LEU A 482 -11.27 -19.57 4.14
N PRO A 483 -12.44 -19.31 4.74
CA PRO A 483 -13.56 -20.25 4.70
C PRO A 483 -13.94 -20.62 3.27
N HIS A 484 -14.37 -21.86 3.05
CA HIS A 484 -14.80 -22.34 1.73
C HIS A 484 -16.01 -21.57 1.16
N SER A 485 -16.83 -20.97 2.02
CA SER A 485 -17.97 -20.11 1.59
C SER A 485 -17.53 -18.75 1.04
N HIS A 486 -16.27 -18.33 1.32
CA HIS A 486 -15.81 -17.00 0.95
C HIS A 486 -15.61 -16.88 -0.56
N TYR A 487 -16.14 -15.81 -1.19
CA TYR A 487 -16.07 -15.59 -2.64
C TYR A 487 -14.64 -15.57 -3.20
N ALA A 488 -13.65 -15.06 -2.44
CA ALA A 488 -12.26 -15.09 -2.88
C ALA A 488 -11.65 -16.51 -2.81
N TYR A 489 -12.15 -17.40 -1.93
CA TYR A 489 -11.77 -18.82 -1.97
C TYR A 489 -12.37 -19.50 -3.21
N ALA A 490 -13.64 -19.29 -3.51
CA ALA A 490 -14.25 -19.80 -4.72
C ALA A 490 -13.56 -19.27 -5.99
N ALA A 491 -13.08 -18.01 -5.98
CA ALA A 491 -12.29 -17.46 -7.07
C ALA A 491 -10.92 -18.14 -7.21
N LEU A 492 -10.27 -18.54 -6.10
CA LEU A 492 -9.03 -19.33 -6.16
C LEU A 492 -9.27 -20.70 -6.80
N GLU A 493 -10.29 -21.43 -6.33
CA GLU A 493 -10.66 -22.74 -6.88
C GLU A 493 -11.02 -22.66 -8.37
N GLU A 494 -11.74 -21.60 -8.78
CA GLU A 494 -12.03 -21.35 -10.20
C GLU A 494 -10.73 -21.09 -10.98
N SER A 495 -9.81 -20.29 -10.44
CA SER A 495 -8.51 -20.02 -11.08
C SER A 495 -7.70 -21.30 -11.25
N ILE A 496 -7.71 -22.19 -10.27
CA ILE A 496 -7.08 -23.52 -10.37
C ILE A 496 -7.76 -24.38 -11.46
N SER A 497 -9.09 -24.40 -11.50
CA SER A 497 -9.85 -25.12 -12.51
C SER A 497 -9.54 -24.61 -13.93
N LEU A 498 -9.41 -23.30 -14.11
CA LEU A 498 -9.02 -22.68 -15.38
C LEU A 498 -7.59 -23.09 -15.79
N LEU A 499 -6.64 -23.13 -14.84
CA LEU A 499 -5.28 -23.59 -15.09
C LEU A 499 -5.27 -25.03 -15.60
N LEU A 500 -5.97 -25.93 -14.91
CA LEU A 500 -6.07 -27.34 -15.27
C LEU A 500 -6.74 -27.54 -16.64
N ALA A 501 -7.62 -26.65 -17.02
CA ALA A 501 -8.27 -26.62 -18.35
C ALA A 501 -7.41 -25.96 -19.44
N GLY A 502 -6.22 -25.44 -19.11
CA GLY A 502 -5.29 -24.81 -20.04
C GLY A 502 -5.64 -23.35 -20.40
N PHE A 503 -6.45 -22.67 -19.60
CA PHE A 503 -6.81 -21.27 -19.84
C PHE A 503 -5.93 -20.31 -19.05
N PRO A 504 -5.67 -19.09 -19.58
CA PRO A 504 -4.99 -18.03 -18.83
C PRO A 504 -5.80 -17.66 -17.56
N CYS A 505 -5.09 -17.63 -16.42
CA CYS A 505 -5.72 -17.37 -15.13
C CYS A 505 -4.69 -16.87 -14.11
N TRP A 506 -5.18 -16.33 -12.99
CA TRP A 506 -4.34 -15.72 -11.96
C TRP A 506 -3.25 -16.68 -11.40
N ILE A 507 -3.60 -17.92 -11.08
CA ILE A 507 -2.62 -18.88 -10.52
C ILE A 507 -1.58 -19.28 -11.58
N GLY A 508 -1.98 -19.41 -12.85
CA GLY A 508 -1.06 -19.65 -13.96
C GLY A 508 -0.09 -18.48 -14.17
N ASP A 509 -0.59 -17.25 -14.11
CA ASP A 509 0.23 -16.04 -14.14
C ASP A 509 1.22 -16.01 -12.97
N LEU A 510 0.81 -16.41 -11.76
CA LEU A 510 1.68 -16.44 -10.59
C LEU A 510 2.78 -17.50 -10.76
N ASN A 511 2.45 -18.70 -11.25
CA ASN A 511 3.43 -19.73 -11.60
C ASN A 511 4.46 -19.18 -12.60
N TRP A 512 3.97 -18.51 -13.64
CA TRP A 512 4.83 -17.93 -14.67
C TRP A 512 5.79 -16.87 -14.08
N VAL A 513 5.26 -15.93 -13.29
CA VAL A 513 6.09 -14.85 -12.72
C VAL A 513 7.15 -15.40 -11.76
N VAL A 514 6.82 -16.42 -10.94
CA VAL A 514 7.79 -17.06 -10.03
C VAL A 514 8.93 -17.71 -10.82
N THR A 515 8.64 -18.44 -11.89
CA THR A 515 9.65 -19.12 -12.70
C THR A 515 10.53 -18.15 -13.51
N HIS A 516 10.01 -16.95 -13.84
CA HIS A 516 10.73 -15.95 -14.64
C HIS A 516 11.46 -14.89 -13.80
N LEU A 517 11.54 -15.06 -12.47
CA LEU A 517 12.38 -14.20 -11.65
C LEU A 517 13.86 -14.43 -11.94
N PRO A 518 14.69 -13.36 -11.99
CA PRO A 518 16.12 -13.50 -12.21
C PRO A 518 16.80 -14.38 -11.15
N GLY A 519 17.70 -15.27 -11.59
CA GLY A 519 18.46 -16.13 -10.68
C GLY A 519 17.68 -17.28 -10.05
N GLN A 520 16.48 -17.55 -10.51
CA GLN A 520 15.75 -18.76 -10.12
C GLN A 520 16.13 -19.95 -11.02
N GLU A 521 16.39 -21.09 -10.39
CA GLU A 521 16.70 -22.35 -11.09
C GLU A 521 15.43 -23.21 -11.31
N LEU A 522 14.28 -22.69 -10.88
CA LEU A 522 12.99 -23.38 -10.96
C LEU A 522 12.52 -23.42 -12.41
N ARG A 523 12.50 -24.62 -13.00
CA ARG A 523 12.02 -24.81 -14.38
C ARG A 523 10.50 -24.85 -14.46
N GLU A 524 9.86 -25.42 -13.45
CA GLU A 524 8.40 -25.51 -13.30
C GLU A 524 8.03 -25.32 -11.84
N VAL A 525 6.93 -24.62 -11.59
CA VAL A 525 6.37 -24.38 -10.27
C VAL A 525 4.87 -24.61 -10.34
N HIS A 526 4.35 -25.40 -9.43
CA HIS A 526 2.95 -25.76 -9.32
C HIS A 526 2.40 -25.25 -7.97
N LEU A 527 2.20 -23.94 -7.87
CA LEU A 527 1.75 -23.30 -6.63
C LEU A 527 0.37 -23.78 -6.18
N GLU A 528 -0.46 -24.21 -7.13
CA GLU A 528 -1.80 -24.76 -6.91
C GLU A 528 -1.81 -26.06 -6.08
N SER A 529 -0.70 -26.76 -6.03
CA SER A 529 -0.55 -28.03 -5.29
C SER A 529 0.25 -27.89 -3.99
N MET A 530 0.80 -26.69 -3.71
CA MET A 530 1.66 -26.46 -2.56
C MET A 530 0.85 -26.24 -1.27
N SER A 531 1.31 -26.81 -0.19
CA SER A 531 0.85 -26.49 1.17
C SER A 531 1.33 -25.09 1.61
N ILE A 532 0.71 -24.56 2.65
CA ILE A 532 1.07 -23.25 3.23
C ILE A 532 2.53 -23.20 3.67
N ASP A 533 3.07 -24.29 4.23
CA ASP A 533 4.46 -24.32 4.69
C ASP A 533 5.45 -24.41 3.53
N GLU A 534 5.10 -25.09 2.45
CA GLU A 534 5.88 -25.08 1.21
C GLU A 534 5.90 -23.70 0.58
N LEU A 535 4.77 -22.99 0.54
CA LEU A 535 4.68 -21.61 0.06
C LEU A 535 5.54 -20.64 0.90
N ARG A 536 5.57 -20.80 2.23
CA ARG A 536 6.47 -20.03 3.10
C ARG A 536 7.93 -20.35 2.83
N SER A 537 8.27 -21.63 2.69
CA SER A 537 9.62 -22.06 2.32
C SER A 537 10.05 -21.53 0.96
N LEU A 538 9.10 -21.42 0.01
CA LEU A 538 9.33 -20.81 -1.28
C LEU A 538 9.65 -19.30 -1.14
N GLN A 539 8.92 -18.55 -0.30
CA GLN A 539 9.23 -17.14 -0.07
C GLN A 539 10.66 -16.92 0.46
N ASP A 540 11.13 -17.79 1.36
CA ASP A 540 12.50 -17.76 1.87
C ASP A 540 13.53 -18.17 0.79
N SER A 541 13.16 -19.12 -0.07
CA SER A 541 13.99 -19.53 -1.21
C SER A 541 14.13 -18.41 -2.23
N LEU A 542 13.07 -17.65 -2.49
CA LEU A 542 13.10 -16.47 -3.36
C LEU A 542 14.04 -15.38 -2.84
N ASP A 543 14.08 -15.15 -1.53
CA ASP A 543 15.04 -14.21 -0.92
C ASP A 543 16.48 -14.67 -1.14
N ARG A 544 16.77 -15.95 -0.85
CA ARG A 544 18.10 -16.53 -1.11
C ARG A 544 18.47 -16.52 -2.59
N GLY A 545 17.49 -16.77 -3.47
CA GLY A 545 17.67 -16.71 -4.93
C GLY A 545 17.99 -15.29 -5.41
N CYS A 546 17.29 -14.28 -4.87
CA CYS A 546 17.58 -12.90 -5.13
C CYS A 546 18.99 -12.51 -4.69
N ASP A 547 19.42 -12.93 -3.51
CA ASP A 547 20.76 -12.65 -2.99
C ASP A 547 21.82 -13.30 -3.87
N ARG A 548 21.68 -14.58 -4.22
CA ARG A 548 22.60 -15.27 -5.16
C ARG A 548 22.68 -14.56 -6.51
N PHE A 549 21.55 -14.12 -7.05
CA PHE A 549 21.51 -13.38 -8.31
C PHE A 549 22.29 -12.07 -8.20
N LEU A 550 22.07 -11.28 -7.15
CA LEU A 550 22.75 -10.01 -6.94
C LEU A 550 24.26 -10.20 -6.72
N ASP A 551 24.66 -11.20 -5.93
CA ASP A 551 26.07 -11.53 -5.70
C ASP A 551 26.75 -11.97 -7.01
N ASN A 552 26.11 -12.84 -7.79
CA ASN A 552 26.66 -13.26 -9.09
C ASN A 552 26.86 -12.07 -10.05
N VAL A 553 25.90 -11.13 -10.10
CA VAL A 553 26.07 -9.91 -10.92
C VAL A 553 27.21 -9.04 -10.42
N VAL A 554 27.40 -8.92 -9.11
CA VAL A 554 28.53 -8.19 -8.52
C VAL A 554 29.85 -8.90 -8.82
N ASP A 555 29.94 -10.20 -8.64
CA ASP A 555 31.16 -10.99 -8.80
C ASP A 555 31.63 -11.08 -10.25
N THR A 556 30.70 -11.14 -11.21
CA THR A 556 31.02 -11.20 -12.63
C THR A 556 31.33 -9.84 -13.25
N SER A 557 30.88 -8.73 -12.62
CA SER A 557 31.06 -7.40 -13.16
C SER A 557 32.46 -6.84 -12.89
N SER A 558 33.13 -6.38 -13.92
CA SER A 558 34.42 -5.64 -13.80
C SER A 558 34.27 -4.29 -13.09
N LYS A 559 33.05 -3.75 -13.00
CA LYS A 559 32.74 -2.51 -12.29
C LYS A 559 32.66 -2.67 -10.77
N CYS A 560 32.43 -3.88 -10.30
CA CYS A 560 32.15 -4.16 -8.89
C CYS A 560 33.34 -4.79 -8.17
N ALA A 561 34.58 -4.64 -8.69
CA ALA A 561 35.76 -5.27 -8.13
C ALA A 561 35.95 -4.99 -6.63
N LEU A 562 35.68 -3.76 -6.18
CA LEU A 562 35.78 -3.35 -4.77
C LEU A 562 34.69 -3.94 -3.87
N LEU A 563 33.62 -4.48 -4.46
CA LEU A 563 32.48 -5.06 -3.72
C LEU A 563 32.54 -6.59 -3.62
N ARG A 564 33.45 -7.22 -4.36
CA ARG A 564 33.57 -8.70 -4.37
C ARG A 564 34.04 -9.21 -3.01
N ALA A 565 33.50 -10.34 -2.59
CA ALA A 565 33.88 -11.05 -1.36
C ALA A 565 33.93 -10.17 -0.10
N ARG A 566 33.16 -9.07 -0.06
CA ARG A 566 33.13 -8.20 1.13
C ARG A 566 32.44 -8.91 2.28
N MET A 567 32.93 -8.63 3.46
CA MET A 567 32.43 -9.18 4.72
C MET A 567 31.94 -8.04 5.61
N GLU A 568 30.87 -8.29 6.33
CA GLU A 568 30.33 -7.40 7.35
C GLU A 568 30.56 -7.99 8.75
N GLN A 569 30.54 -7.16 9.78
CA GLN A 569 30.53 -7.64 11.15
C GLN A 569 29.08 -7.83 11.62
N ASP A 570 28.76 -9.01 12.15
CA ASP A 570 27.50 -9.26 12.83
C ASP A 570 27.48 -8.61 14.23
N ALA A 571 26.38 -8.76 14.96
CA ALA A 571 26.21 -8.20 16.31
C ALA A 571 27.22 -8.77 17.34
N ILE A 572 27.86 -9.89 17.03
CA ILE A 572 28.84 -10.59 17.88
C ILE A 572 30.29 -10.32 17.39
N GLY A 573 30.45 -9.48 16.34
CA GLY A 573 31.74 -9.15 15.76
C GLY A 573 32.34 -10.17 14.79
N ARG A 574 31.59 -11.25 14.42
CA ARG A 574 32.06 -12.23 13.42
C ARG A 574 31.88 -11.65 12.02
N ARG A 575 32.85 -11.97 11.14
CA ARG A 575 32.74 -11.61 9.73
C ARG A 575 31.75 -12.53 9.00
N VAL A 576 30.68 -11.94 8.47
CA VAL A 576 29.65 -12.64 7.71
C VAL A 576 29.44 -11.96 6.36
N HIS A 577 29.14 -12.75 5.34
CA HIS A 577 28.70 -12.20 4.06
C HIS A 577 27.21 -11.84 4.16
N VAL A 578 26.88 -10.62 3.81
CA VAL A 578 25.50 -10.13 3.75
C VAL A 578 25.31 -9.42 2.42
N THR A 579 24.48 -9.98 1.55
CA THR A 579 24.28 -9.43 0.20
C THR A 579 23.58 -8.08 0.25
N ARG A 580 22.41 -7.99 0.88
CA ARG A 580 21.59 -6.78 0.95
C ARG A 580 21.65 -6.17 2.35
N LYS A 581 22.25 -4.99 2.48
CA LYS A 581 22.31 -4.23 3.74
C LYS A 581 22.53 -2.74 3.46
N LEU A 582 21.92 -1.87 4.24
CA LEU A 582 22.29 -0.46 4.23
C LEU A 582 23.72 -0.32 4.79
N ARG A 583 24.68 0.07 3.93
CA ARG A 583 26.10 0.01 4.24
C ARG A 583 26.56 1.18 5.10
N HIS A 584 27.58 0.90 5.90
CA HIS A 584 28.15 1.86 6.86
C HIS A 584 28.67 3.13 6.17
N TYR A 585 29.28 3.03 5.01
CA TYR A 585 29.80 4.19 4.27
C TYR A 585 28.69 5.13 3.74
N LEU A 586 27.43 4.69 3.74
CA LEU A 586 26.27 5.51 3.43
C LEU A 586 25.69 6.21 4.68
N THR A 587 26.03 5.74 5.87
CA THR A 587 25.43 6.21 7.13
C THR A 587 26.41 6.96 8.05
N ILE A 588 27.68 6.57 8.07
CA ILE A 588 28.70 7.16 8.95
C ILE A 588 29.16 8.55 8.49
N PRO A 589 29.44 8.82 7.18
CA PRO A 589 29.89 10.14 6.77
C PRO A 589 28.79 11.18 6.92
N VAL A 590 28.99 12.15 7.81
CA VAL A 590 28.03 13.22 8.12
C VAL A 590 27.91 14.20 6.95
N ILE A 591 29.04 14.60 6.35
CA ILE A 591 29.05 15.59 5.25
C ILE A 591 28.60 14.92 3.95
N PRO A 592 27.51 15.41 3.31
CA PRO A 592 26.93 14.78 2.11
C PRO A 592 27.90 14.66 0.93
N ALA A 593 28.77 15.66 0.73
CA ALA A 593 29.78 15.64 -0.35
C ALA A 593 30.79 14.50 -0.16
N HIS A 594 31.30 14.33 1.07
CA HIS A 594 32.24 13.26 1.42
C HIS A 594 31.59 11.89 1.24
N ARG A 595 30.35 11.73 1.73
CA ARG A 595 29.57 10.48 1.56
C ARG A 595 29.36 10.15 0.08
N ARG A 596 28.96 11.13 -0.75
CA ARG A 596 28.79 10.93 -2.19
C ARG A 596 30.08 10.54 -2.90
N ALA A 597 31.20 11.16 -2.53
CA ALA A 597 32.50 10.83 -3.10
C ALA A 597 32.87 9.37 -2.82
N LEU A 598 32.75 8.91 -1.57
CA LEU A 598 33.01 7.52 -1.23
C LEU A 598 32.01 6.55 -1.88
N ALA A 599 30.71 6.88 -1.88
CA ALA A 599 29.69 6.10 -2.56
C ALA A 599 29.95 5.99 -4.07
N SER A 600 30.44 7.06 -4.72
CA SER A 600 30.75 7.03 -6.15
C SER A 600 31.85 6.04 -6.50
N ILE A 601 32.86 5.91 -5.64
CA ILE A 601 33.92 4.89 -5.77
C ILE A 601 33.33 3.48 -5.64
N MET A 602 32.55 3.25 -4.60
CA MET A 602 31.93 1.94 -4.33
C MET A 602 30.96 1.50 -5.42
N LEU A 603 30.22 2.44 -6.02
CA LEU A 603 29.21 2.18 -7.05
C LEU A 603 29.78 2.28 -8.48
N SER A 604 31.09 2.46 -8.64
CA SER A 604 31.75 2.74 -9.94
C SER A 604 31.01 3.83 -10.74
N SER A 605 30.72 4.93 -10.06
CA SER A 605 29.99 6.10 -10.62
C SER A 605 30.80 7.40 -10.51
N HIS A 606 32.12 7.25 -10.37
CA HIS A 606 33.08 8.35 -10.18
C HIS A 606 33.60 8.92 -11.51
N PRO A 607 34.22 10.14 -11.51
CA PRO A 607 34.68 10.83 -12.72
C PRO A 607 36.04 10.38 -13.26
N LEU A 608 36.62 9.29 -12.75
CA LEU A 608 37.93 8.79 -13.20
C LEU A 608 37.87 8.20 -14.61
N ALA A 609 39.04 8.18 -15.29
CA ALA A 609 39.13 7.74 -16.69
C ALA A 609 38.66 6.30 -16.89
N VAL A 610 38.89 5.40 -15.92
CA VAL A 610 38.49 4.00 -15.99
C VAL A 610 36.97 3.84 -16.23
N GLU A 611 36.15 4.73 -15.70
CA GLU A 611 34.70 4.74 -15.92
C GLU A 611 34.27 5.71 -17.03
N ARG A 612 34.83 6.91 -17.09
CA ARG A 612 34.41 7.94 -18.04
C ARG A 612 34.73 7.56 -19.48
N LEU A 613 35.88 6.95 -19.73
CA LEU A 613 36.33 6.56 -21.07
C LEU A 613 35.88 5.16 -21.50
N ARG A 614 35.17 4.43 -20.65
CA ARG A 614 34.63 3.09 -20.90
C ARG A 614 33.54 3.09 -21.97
N HIS A 615 32.77 4.16 -22.05
CA HIS A 615 31.55 4.20 -22.85
C HIS A 615 31.77 4.96 -24.15
N GLN A 616 31.04 4.54 -25.19
CA GLN A 616 30.93 5.30 -26.42
C GLN A 616 30.25 6.64 -26.12
N GLU A 617 30.80 7.70 -26.66
CA GLU A 617 30.20 9.02 -26.70
C GLU A 617 29.95 9.41 -28.17
N ARG A 618 29.16 10.49 -28.41
CA ARG A 618 28.69 10.87 -29.77
C ARG A 618 29.83 10.95 -30.80
N TYR A 619 31.03 11.37 -30.37
CA TYR A 619 32.16 11.58 -31.26
C TYR A 619 33.43 10.82 -30.86
N ARG A 620 33.29 9.83 -29.94
CA ARG A 620 34.42 9.09 -29.41
C ARG A 620 34.05 7.62 -29.14
N PRO A 621 34.80 6.65 -29.71
CA PRO A 621 34.63 5.24 -29.35
C PRO A 621 35.05 4.98 -27.90
N PRO A 622 34.62 3.82 -27.32
CA PRO A 622 35.12 3.42 -26.02
C PRO A 622 36.66 3.22 -26.08
N VAL A 623 37.36 3.74 -25.08
CA VAL A 623 38.82 3.57 -24.97
C VAL A 623 39.11 2.24 -24.29
N PRO A 624 40.01 1.39 -24.81
CA PRO A 624 40.48 0.19 -24.09
C PRO A 624 41.02 0.51 -22.70
N ARG A 625 40.91 -0.42 -21.74
CA ARG A 625 41.25 -0.11 -20.35
C ARG A 625 42.70 0.34 -20.17
N GLU A 626 43.61 -0.32 -20.83
CA GLU A 626 45.07 -0.04 -20.79
C GLU A 626 45.44 1.35 -21.29
N TRP A 627 44.59 1.99 -22.07
CA TRP A 627 44.75 3.35 -22.61
C TRP A 627 44.01 4.44 -21.81
N ARG A 628 43.30 4.07 -20.75
CA ARG A 628 42.63 5.03 -19.87
C ARG A 628 43.60 5.61 -18.85
N LEU A 629 44.68 6.22 -19.35
CA LEU A 629 45.79 6.66 -18.55
C LEU A 629 45.42 7.82 -17.60
N CYS A 630 46.10 7.88 -16.48
CA CYS A 630 45.93 8.91 -15.46
C CYS A 630 46.24 10.31 -16.01
N ARG A 631 45.32 11.25 -15.80
CA ARG A 631 45.45 12.64 -16.27
C ARG A 631 46.62 13.40 -15.65
N LEU A 632 47.09 12.98 -14.46
CA LEU A 632 48.22 13.62 -13.75
C LEU A 632 49.56 13.02 -14.18
N CYS A 633 49.76 11.71 -14.04
CA CYS A 633 51.07 11.07 -14.28
C CYS A 633 51.22 10.49 -15.69
N ARG A 634 50.14 10.11 -16.38
CA ARG A 634 50.09 9.48 -17.73
C ARG A 634 50.86 8.15 -17.82
N VAL A 635 51.12 7.49 -16.69
CA VAL A 635 51.91 6.25 -16.64
C VAL A 635 50.99 5.03 -16.50
N ASP A 636 50.09 5.07 -15.56
CA ASP A 636 49.17 3.96 -15.23
C ASP A 636 47.71 4.29 -15.55
N VAL A 637 46.89 3.27 -15.55
CA VAL A 637 45.42 3.42 -15.69
C VAL A 637 44.89 4.24 -14.52
N GLU A 638 44.05 5.26 -14.83
CA GLU A 638 43.37 6.08 -13.82
C GLU A 638 42.19 5.31 -13.22
N ASP A 639 42.50 4.35 -12.34
CA ASP A 639 41.50 3.62 -11.55
C ASP A 639 41.58 4.01 -10.06
N GLU A 640 40.65 3.43 -9.28
CA GLU A 640 40.46 3.76 -7.86
C GLU A 640 41.73 3.51 -7.02
N VAL A 641 42.43 2.41 -7.30
CA VAL A 641 43.66 2.02 -6.60
C VAL A 641 44.78 2.99 -6.93
N HIS A 642 44.98 3.27 -8.23
CA HIS A 642 46.02 4.19 -8.67
C HIS A 642 45.82 5.59 -8.07
N VAL A 643 44.62 6.13 -8.19
CA VAL A 643 44.32 7.50 -7.75
C VAL A 643 44.43 7.66 -6.25
N LEU A 644 43.88 6.73 -5.49
CA LEU A 644 43.87 6.85 -4.02
C LEU A 644 45.20 6.44 -3.36
N LEU A 645 45.92 5.44 -3.92
CA LEU A 645 47.05 4.86 -3.20
C LEU A 645 48.41 4.95 -3.92
N LYS A 646 48.45 5.12 -5.26
CA LYS A 646 49.69 4.96 -6.05
C LYS A 646 50.17 6.23 -6.73
N CYS A 647 49.31 7.02 -7.36
CA CYS A 647 49.71 8.12 -8.23
C CYS A 647 50.63 9.15 -7.57
N GLU A 648 51.75 9.50 -8.23
CA GLU A 648 52.70 10.48 -7.78
C GLU A 648 52.76 11.74 -8.65
N GLY A 649 51.77 11.89 -9.55
CA GLY A 649 51.75 12.94 -10.56
C GLY A 649 51.45 14.37 -10.07
N SER A 650 51.25 14.57 -8.75
CA SER A 650 51.00 15.89 -8.16
C SER A 650 51.50 15.97 -6.72
N SER A 651 52.17 17.06 -6.37
CA SER A 651 52.62 17.36 -5.00
C SER A 651 51.44 17.44 -4.02
N ASP A 652 50.31 18.03 -4.46
CA ASP A 652 49.11 18.18 -3.62
C ASP A 652 48.49 16.81 -3.31
N LEU A 653 48.46 15.89 -4.31
CA LEU A 653 47.99 14.53 -4.10
C LEU A 653 48.88 13.78 -3.08
N LEU A 654 50.21 13.94 -3.18
CA LEU A 654 51.13 13.32 -2.23
C LEU A 654 50.92 13.87 -0.81
N ALA A 655 50.76 15.20 -0.66
CA ALA A 655 50.48 15.82 0.64
C ALA A 655 49.14 15.33 1.24
N LEU A 656 48.06 15.25 0.43
CA LEU A 656 46.76 14.70 0.87
C LEU A 656 46.92 13.26 1.35
N ARG A 657 47.65 12.43 0.59
CA ARG A 657 47.90 11.03 0.95
C ARG A 657 48.70 10.88 2.22
N ALA A 658 49.77 11.67 2.39
CA ALA A 658 50.56 11.66 3.61
C ALA A 658 49.73 12.02 4.85
N SER A 659 48.91 13.07 4.74
CA SER A 659 47.98 13.47 5.81
C SER A 659 46.96 12.35 6.14
N PHE A 660 46.39 11.71 5.11
CA PHE A 660 45.46 10.59 5.31
C PHE A 660 46.14 9.42 6.04
N TRP A 661 47.34 9.02 5.64
CA TRP A 661 48.08 7.93 6.30
C TRP A 661 48.45 8.27 7.72
N HIS A 662 48.81 9.52 8.00
CA HIS A 662 49.05 9.97 9.39
C HIS A 662 47.79 9.74 10.25
N ASP A 663 46.60 10.14 9.75
CA ASP A 663 45.34 9.92 10.45
C ASP A 663 45.05 8.42 10.64
N VAL A 664 45.25 7.57 9.59
CA VAL A 664 45.03 6.12 9.66
C VAL A 664 45.91 5.47 10.75
N VAL A 665 47.23 5.79 10.76
CA VAL A 665 48.16 5.23 11.74
C VAL A 665 47.78 5.67 13.16
N ALA A 666 47.37 6.92 13.33
CA ALA A 666 46.94 7.45 14.64
C ALA A 666 45.68 6.74 15.16
N MET A 667 44.76 6.34 14.27
CA MET A 667 43.49 5.73 14.67
C MET A 667 43.53 4.21 14.84
N VAL A 668 44.22 3.49 13.97
CA VAL A 668 44.18 2.01 13.89
C VAL A 668 45.57 1.36 13.88
N GLY A 669 46.66 2.12 14.03
CA GLY A 669 48.02 1.61 13.95
C GLY A 669 48.38 1.13 12.53
N THR A 670 49.28 0.14 12.46
CA THR A 670 49.80 -0.40 11.18
C THR A 670 48.97 -1.52 10.58
N VAL A 671 47.75 -1.71 11.02
CA VAL A 671 46.87 -2.85 10.63
C VAL A 671 46.64 -2.90 9.11
N HIS A 672 46.72 -1.79 8.39
CA HIS A 672 46.47 -1.71 6.95
C HIS A 672 47.77 -1.65 6.09
N CYS A 673 48.84 -2.26 6.53
CA CYS A 673 50.11 -2.34 5.80
C CYS A 673 50.19 -3.51 4.80
N GLU A 674 49.07 -3.96 4.25
CA GLU A 674 49.01 -4.98 3.20
C GLU A 674 49.83 -4.53 1.99
N PRO A 675 50.78 -5.36 1.47
CA PRO A 675 51.59 -5.02 0.32
C PRO A 675 50.80 -4.86 -0.98
N ASP A 676 49.77 -5.66 -1.17
CA ASP A 676 48.85 -5.56 -2.30
C ASP A 676 47.94 -4.32 -2.13
N LEU A 677 48.11 -3.33 -2.99
CA LEU A 677 47.38 -2.08 -2.94
C LEU A 677 45.86 -2.25 -3.11
N PHE A 678 45.43 -3.24 -3.89
CA PHE A 678 43.99 -3.52 -4.05
C PHE A 678 43.40 -4.06 -2.74
N LYS A 679 44.04 -5.08 -2.16
CA LYS A 679 43.62 -5.62 -0.85
C LYS A 679 43.69 -4.56 0.26
N ARG A 680 44.70 -3.69 0.22
CA ARG A 680 44.84 -2.55 1.13
C ARG A 680 43.62 -1.62 1.01
N LEU A 681 43.21 -1.25 -0.21
CA LEU A 681 42.03 -0.41 -0.44
C LEU A 681 40.78 -1.10 0.06
N VAL A 682 40.58 -2.38 -0.24
CA VAL A 682 39.42 -3.17 0.24
C VAL A 682 39.41 -3.21 1.80
N GLY A 683 40.56 -3.36 2.42
CA GLY A 683 40.71 -3.32 3.90
C GLY A 683 40.30 -1.96 4.49
N LEU A 684 40.76 -0.86 3.88
CA LEU A 684 40.38 0.50 4.29
C LEU A 684 38.86 0.76 4.15
N LEU A 685 38.25 0.30 3.03
CA LEU A 685 36.83 0.43 2.76
C LEU A 685 35.98 -0.38 3.74
N GLY A 686 36.48 -1.52 4.24
CA GLY A 686 35.79 -2.38 5.20
C GLY A 686 35.90 -1.93 6.65
N ASP A 687 36.85 -1.04 7.00
CA ASP A 687 37.04 -0.57 8.39
C ASP A 687 36.11 0.61 8.71
N GLN A 688 35.08 0.35 9.52
CA GLN A 688 34.09 1.35 9.90
C GLN A 688 34.69 2.54 10.66
N ARG A 689 35.79 2.34 11.41
CA ARG A 689 36.47 3.38 12.17
C ARG A 689 37.10 4.44 11.25
N LEU A 690 37.52 4.01 10.06
CA LEU A 690 38.19 4.89 9.08
C LEU A 690 37.19 5.55 8.12
N THR A 691 35.92 5.10 8.05
CA THR A 691 34.97 5.51 7.04
C THR A 691 34.82 7.02 6.91
N GLN A 692 34.74 7.76 8.01
CA GLN A 692 34.62 9.23 8.00
C GLN A 692 35.86 9.91 7.38
N ARG A 693 37.06 9.42 7.72
CA ARG A 693 38.34 9.96 7.22
C ARG A 693 38.54 9.59 5.76
N LEU A 694 38.29 8.34 5.40
CA LEU A 694 38.39 7.85 4.04
C LEU A 694 37.43 8.61 3.12
N ALA A 695 36.20 8.89 3.57
CA ALA A 695 35.24 9.65 2.79
C ALA A 695 35.72 11.09 2.52
N LYS A 696 36.30 11.78 3.52
CA LYS A 696 36.89 13.10 3.35
C LYS A 696 38.08 13.05 2.38
N TYR A 697 38.99 12.10 2.59
CA TYR A 697 40.17 11.90 1.72
C TYR A 697 39.75 11.65 0.27
N THR A 698 38.81 10.72 0.04
CA THR A 698 38.27 10.43 -1.28
C THR A 698 37.66 11.66 -1.95
N PHE A 699 36.92 12.47 -1.20
CA PHE A 699 36.36 13.73 -1.70
C PHE A 699 37.44 14.68 -2.17
N LEU A 700 38.45 14.95 -1.35
CA LEU A 700 39.55 15.87 -1.68
C LEU A 700 40.36 15.40 -2.90
N VAL A 701 40.59 14.09 -3.00
CA VAL A 701 41.29 13.50 -4.16
C VAL A 701 40.46 13.63 -5.42
N LEU A 702 39.16 13.29 -5.39
CA LEU A 702 38.30 13.42 -6.57
C LEU A 702 38.12 14.89 -7.00
N ASP A 703 38.10 15.82 -6.05
CA ASP A 703 38.02 17.26 -6.31
C ASP A 703 39.27 17.76 -7.03
N LEU A 704 40.45 17.34 -6.57
CA LEU A 704 41.75 17.64 -7.23
C LEU A 704 41.76 17.09 -8.68
N PHE A 705 41.31 15.85 -8.89
CA PHE A 705 41.20 15.27 -10.21
C PHE A 705 40.16 15.98 -11.08
N ALA A 706 39.08 16.50 -10.54
CA ALA A 706 38.07 17.24 -11.26
C ALA A 706 38.61 18.57 -11.85
N GLY A 707 39.60 19.17 -11.22
CA GLY A 707 40.28 20.37 -11.69
C GLY A 707 41.18 20.17 -12.92
N VAL A 708 41.46 18.91 -13.31
CA VAL A 708 42.31 18.58 -14.46
C VAL A 708 41.47 17.83 -15.54
N PRO A 709 41.52 18.26 -16.82
CA PRO A 709 40.82 17.56 -17.90
C PRO A 709 41.27 16.11 -18.08
N LEU A 710 40.33 15.23 -18.46
CA LEU A 710 40.63 13.82 -18.77
C LEU A 710 41.68 13.74 -19.90
N TYR A 711 42.67 12.89 -19.71
CA TYR A 711 43.56 12.55 -20.80
C TYR A 711 42.88 11.55 -21.76
N ILE A 712 42.69 11.98 -23.01
CA ILE A 712 42.16 11.15 -24.08
C ILE A 712 43.34 10.85 -25.05
N PRO A 713 43.74 9.58 -25.23
CA PRO A 713 44.83 9.23 -26.15
C PRO A 713 44.53 9.67 -27.58
N PRO A 714 45.54 10.17 -28.36
CA PRO A 714 45.32 10.73 -29.69
C PRO A 714 44.48 9.90 -30.68
N PRO A 715 44.60 8.55 -30.73
CA PRO A 715 43.79 7.72 -31.62
C PRO A 715 42.29 7.74 -31.31
N TYR A 716 41.89 8.23 -30.12
CA TYR A 716 40.51 8.24 -29.64
C TYR A 716 39.92 9.65 -29.51
N THR A 717 40.67 10.69 -29.90
CA THR A 717 40.24 12.10 -29.77
C THR A 717 39.18 12.50 -30.78
N TYR A 718 39.14 11.89 -31.96
CA TYR A 718 38.14 12.17 -32.98
C TYR A 718 37.76 10.90 -33.75
N LEU A 719 36.47 10.61 -33.87
CA LEU A 719 35.95 9.80 -34.97
C LEU A 719 35.92 10.69 -36.20
N PRO A 720 36.54 10.32 -37.34
CA PRO A 720 36.30 11.01 -38.59
C PRO A 720 34.80 10.96 -38.84
N LEU A 721 34.21 12.14 -39.17
CA LEU A 721 32.86 12.23 -39.70
C LEU A 721 32.86 11.41 -40.99
N THR A 722 32.45 10.15 -40.93
CA THR A 722 32.01 9.44 -42.12
C THR A 722 30.73 10.14 -42.54
N VAL A 723 30.85 10.99 -43.57
CA VAL A 723 29.74 11.53 -44.34
C VAL A 723 29.00 10.31 -44.90
N ALA A 724 27.82 10.00 -44.35
CA ALA A 724 26.83 9.12 -44.94
C ALA A 724 25.86 9.91 -45.74
#